data_d6accf6558ee37744a57f6f4058f677d
#
_entry.id   d6accf6558ee37744a57f6f4058f677d
#
_cell.length_a   1.000
_cell.length_b   1.000
_cell.length_c   1.000
_cell.angle_alpha   90.00
_cell.angle_beta   90.00
_cell.angle_gamma   90.00
#
_symmetry.space_group_name_H-M   'P 1'
#
loop_
_entity.id
_entity.type
_entity.pdbx_description
1 polymer ?
#
loop_
_entity_poly.entity_id
_entity_poly.type
_entity_poly.pdbx_seq_one_letter_code
_entity_poly.pdbx_strand_id
1 'polypeptide(L)'
;MWGYRVAQSFVFAIEEINRSAHLLPNLTLGFSIRNSGDSVHGALYETMGFLTGQEEPIPNYTCQHGSPQAALVGDTRSSLSVSMARLLGLYKFSQLPSLSDKIQFPSFLRTLTSDITSSHAVTQLIIHFQWSWVIILAQDDDFGQQASSLATQQLSPAGVCIEYHLHVPSHQSLGKIEETVQKMQKCTSKVVLVFLSNSNFQLILHGLLGVPVSGQVWVSKGTLHMALALTIPGISQVLQGTFGLLYHSSRAIGFPEFLAHLRPSQTPEDMFIKKFWEFTFDCTWPYQNSTVTEGVQFCTGNESLKNKPHPFPEVSKIDAAYTAVYSIAHALHNMLACEHQERKGTNSHNFHSWQLLHALKKVHFKTLDGIKIMFDANGDLVTKFDIFQGQKTPAGVFHLVHVGMIDPQVSSGNKMMVQLKEDLQVSSLNAEKTVVLESSPSKDNNRKKPIQGRKPCPRKSKKCYRNGVYVSPTDMKRCLLCPKEQYSSHTRDHCLPRTEIFLAFEEPLGFILALVALLLAGLAVLVLGVFLKHRDTPVVRANNRTLSYFLLISLSLCALCALLFLGRPTVTTCLLRQTTFAVVFTVAVSSVLAKTLTVVLAFKVTRPRSRIQICLSPGTSTLVVLIASLIQVVLCGVWLATFPPFPDKDMLSEPQHIVIQCHDGSGATFFCVLGYLGFLAGGTFSVAFLARDLPDVFNETKFLTFSMLLFCSVWTAFLPLYYSARGKSTVAVEIFSILASTAGLLGGIFIPKCYIILLKPEKNTPSWLKQGHHI
;
A
#
# COMPACT_ATOMS: atom_id res chain seq x y z
N MET A 1 26.72 2.24 -8.73
CA MET A 1 27.80 2.05 -7.73
C MET A 1 27.34 1.31 -6.49
N TRP A 2 26.38 1.84 -5.72
CA TRP A 2 25.88 1.16 -4.50
C TRP A 2 25.37 -0.26 -4.79
N GLY A 3 24.53 -0.43 -5.84
CA GLY A 3 23.99 -1.74 -6.21
C GLY A 3 25.07 -2.78 -6.54
N TYR A 4 26.15 -2.39 -7.19
CA TYR A 4 27.25 -3.30 -7.49
C TYR A 4 27.95 -3.80 -6.22
N ARG A 5 28.18 -2.92 -5.25
CA ARG A 5 28.73 -3.32 -3.95
C ARG A 5 27.82 -4.31 -3.21
N VAL A 6 26.50 -4.07 -3.22
CA VAL A 6 25.52 -5.01 -2.62
C VAL A 6 25.57 -6.37 -3.32
N ALA A 7 25.67 -6.38 -4.65
CA ALA A 7 25.83 -7.62 -5.41
C ALA A 7 27.14 -8.34 -5.06
N GLN A 8 28.24 -7.63 -4.92
CA GLN A 8 29.53 -8.22 -4.54
C GLN A 8 29.53 -8.70 -3.08
N SER A 9 28.84 -8.05 -2.14
CA SER A 9 28.69 -8.55 -0.77
C SER A 9 27.85 -9.83 -0.71
N PHE A 10 26.88 -9.97 -1.60
CA PHE A 10 26.08 -11.19 -1.78
C PHE A 10 26.96 -12.35 -2.31
N VAL A 11 27.77 -12.11 -3.34
CA VAL A 11 28.70 -13.11 -3.89
C VAL A 11 29.73 -13.53 -2.85
N PHE A 12 30.34 -12.56 -2.16
CA PHE A 12 31.32 -12.81 -1.10
C PHE A 12 30.74 -13.72 0.00
N ALA A 13 29.52 -13.46 0.45
CA ALA A 13 28.85 -14.27 1.46
C ALA A 13 28.66 -15.74 0.99
N ILE A 14 28.27 -15.94 -0.26
CA ILE A 14 28.10 -17.29 -0.82
C ILE A 14 29.44 -18.02 -0.91
N GLU A 15 30.49 -17.36 -1.40
CA GLU A 15 31.83 -17.96 -1.47
C GLU A 15 32.38 -18.32 -0.09
N GLU A 16 32.16 -17.45 0.91
CA GLU A 16 32.58 -17.69 2.29
C GLU A 16 31.85 -18.91 2.87
N ILE A 17 30.54 -19.01 2.67
CA ILE A 17 29.75 -20.17 3.12
C ILE A 17 30.20 -21.45 2.42
N ASN A 18 30.41 -21.41 1.11
CA ASN A 18 30.85 -22.58 0.35
C ASN A 18 32.25 -23.08 0.74
N ARG A 19 33.09 -22.20 1.30
CA ARG A 19 34.40 -22.58 1.88
C ARG A 19 34.30 -23.05 3.35
N SER A 20 33.15 -22.89 4.00
CA SER A 20 32.96 -23.23 5.41
C SER A 20 32.83 -24.75 5.59
N ALA A 21 33.63 -25.32 6.48
CA ALA A 21 33.52 -26.74 6.88
C ALA A 21 32.35 -27.00 7.86
N HIS A 22 31.76 -25.94 8.44
CA HIS A 22 30.76 -26.06 9.51
C HIS A 22 29.34 -25.72 9.06
N LEU A 23 29.19 -24.78 8.12
CA LEU A 23 27.90 -24.34 7.62
C LEU A 23 27.68 -24.95 6.22
N LEU A 24 26.66 -25.80 6.10
CA LEU A 24 26.35 -26.55 4.87
C LEU A 24 27.51 -27.39 4.29
N PRO A 25 28.18 -28.26 5.08
CA PRO A 25 29.41 -28.90 4.68
C PRO A 25 29.30 -29.80 3.41
N ASN A 26 28.09 -30.25 3.06
CA ASN A 26 27.81 -31.11 1.92
C ASN A 26 26.91 -30.48 0.85
N LEU A 27 26.72 -29.17 0.92
CA LEU A 27 25.84 -28.44 0.01
C LEU A 27 26.53 -27.15 -0.45
N THR A 28 26.61 -26.94 -1.76
CA THR A 28 27.08 -25.68 -2.31
C THR A 28 25.93 -24.79 -2.69
N LEU A 29 26.01 -23.51 -2.35
CA LEU A 29 25.05 -22.48 -2.75
C LEU A 29 25.47 -21.91 -4.11
N GLY A 30 24.57 -21.98 -5.08
CA GLY A 30 24.69 -21.25 -6.33
C GLY A 30 23.92 -19.92 -6.25
N PHE A 31 24.13 -19.06 -7.23
CA PHE A 31 23.42 -17.78 -7.32
C PHE A 31 23.15 -17.36 -8.76
N SER A 32 22.14 -16.52 -8.92
CA SER A 32 21.83 -15.80 -10.16
C SER A 32 21.53 -14.35 -9.81
N ILE A 33 22.21 -13.41 -10.46
CA ILE A 33 21.97 -11.96 -10.27
C ILE A 33 21.17 -11.45 -11.45
N ARG A 34 20.02 -10.84 -11.20
CA ARG A 34 19.09 -10.32 -12.20
C ARG A 34 18.90 -8.83 -12.04
N ASN A 35 18.67 -8.12 -13.14
CA ASN A 35 18.55 -6.66 -13.13
C ASN A 35 17.09 -6.23 -13.34
N SER A 36 16.47 -5.65 -12.30
CA SER A 36 15.10 -5.11 -12.38
C SER A 36 14.97 -3.90 -13.31
N GLY A 37 16.06 -3.32 -13.77
CA GLY A 37 16.06 -2.10 -14.59
C GLY A 37 15.41 -0.90 -13.88
N ASP A 38 15.34 -0.95 -12.55
CA ASP A 38 14.71 0.07 -11.69
C ASP A 38 13.23 0.35 -12.05
N SER A 39 12.53 -0.65 -12.59
CA SER A 39 11.13 -0.58 -12.99
C SER A 39 10.31 -1.73 -12.43
N VAL A 40 9.03 -1.46 -12.12
CA VAL A 40 8.09 -2.50 -11.65
C VAL A 40 7.91 -3.61 -12.68
N HIS A 41 7.86 -3.25 -13.96
CA HIS A 41 7.75 -4.21 -15.05
C HIS A 41 8.96 -5.14 -15.12
N GLY A 42 10.18 -4.57 -15.08
CA GLY A 42 11.42 -5.36 -15.07
C GLY A 42 11.52 -6.26 -13.83
N ALA A 43 11.18 -5.75 -12.65
CA ALA A 43 11.18 -6.51 -11.41
C ALA A 43 10.23 -7.73 -11.47
N LEU A 44 9.02 -7.54 -12.02
CA LEU A 44 8.06 -8.64 -12.21
C LEU A 44 8.54 -9.64 -13.26
N TYR A 45 9.10 -9.15 -14.39
CA TYR A 45 9.65 -10.01 -15.44
C TYR A 45 10.76 -10.92 -14.89
N GLU A 46 11.73 -10.35 -14.18
CA GLU A 46 12.83 -11.09 -13.55
C GLU A 46 12.36 -12.04 -12.43
N THR A 47 11.31 -11.65 -11.69
CA THR A 47 10.71 -12.54 -10.69
C THR A 47 10.01 -13.73 -11.34
N MET A 48 9.34 -13.52 -12.47
CA MET A 48 8.77 -14.63 -13.26
C MET A 48 9.86 -15.55 -13.81
N GLY A 49 10.97 -14.99 -14.30
CA GLY A 49 12.15 -15.77 -14.73
C GLY A 49 12.74 -16.60 -13.59
N PHE A 50 12.79 -16.06 -12.36
CA PHE A 50 13.16 -16.81 -11.16
C PHE A 50 12.18 -17.97 -10.88
N LEU A 51 10.87 -17.75 -10.96
CA LEU A 51 9.85 -18.76 -10.68
C LEU A 51 9.81 -19.87 -11.73
N THR A 52 10.06 -19.55 -13.00
CA THR A 52 10.03 -20.50 -14.11
C THR A 52 11.38 -21.18 -14.35
N GLY A 53 12.47 -20.60 -13.84
CA GLY A 53 13.83 -21.07 -14.08
C GLY A 53 14.35 -20.82 -15.51
N GLN A 54 13.73 -19.91 -16.26
CA GLN A 54 14.04 -19.60 -17.66
C GLN A 54 14.42 -18.14 -17.85
N GLU A 55 15.21 -17.84 -18.87
CA GLU A 55 15.51 -16.46 -19.30
C GLU A 55 14.28 -15.77 -19.89
N GLU A 56 13.50 -16.49 -20.69
CA GLU A 56 12.18 -16.05 -21.15
C GLU A 56 11.08 -16.68 -20.29
N PRO A 57 10.37 -15.90 -19.43
CA PRO A 57 9.40 -16.45 -18.51
C PRO A 57 8.13 -16.90 -19.24
N ILE A 58 7.91 -18.21 -19.28
CA ILE A 58 6.65 -18.80 -19.73
C ILE A 58 5.81 -19.10 -18.49
N PRO A 59 4.64 -18.44 -18.30
CA PRO A 59 3.79 -18.69 -17.13
C PRO A 59 3.39 -20.16 -17.01
N ASN A 60 3.44 -20.68 -15.76
CA ASN A 60 3.06 -22.05 -15.40
C ASN A 60 3.92 -23.21 -15.95
N TYR A 61 5.08 -22.93 -16.54
CA TYR A 61 5.99 -23.95 -17.03
C TYR A 61 7.37 -23.84 -16.39
N THR A 62 7.83 -24.91 -15.76
CA THR A 62 9.23 -25.15 -15.38
C THR A 62 9.77 -26.28 -16.26
N CYS A 63 10.58 -25.93 -17.24
CA CYS A 63 11.16 -26.91 -18.16
C CYS A 63 12.57 -27.39 -17.75
N GLN A 64 13.13 -26.83 -16.67
CA GLN A 64 14.50 -27.18 -16.23
C GLN A 64 14.50 -28.19 -15.09
N HIS A 65 15.22 -29.28 -15.29
CA HIS A 65 15.70 -30.17 -14.22
C HIS A 65 16.99 -29.58 -13.59
N GLY A 66 16.89 -28.31 -13.09
CA GLY A 66 17.99 -27.62 -12.43
C GLY A 66 17.94 -27.73 -10.91
N SER A 67 18.96 -27.22 -10.25
CA SER A 67 18.98 -27.09 -8.79
C SER A 67 17.77 -26.30 -8.29
N PRO A 68 17.15 -26.68 -7.16
CA PRO A 68 15.96 -26.01 -6.66
C PRO A 68 16.27 -24.56 -6.30
N GLN A 69 15.43 -23.64 -6.74
CA GLN A 69 15.48 -22.23 -6.34
C GLN A 69 15.10 -22.13 -4.86
N ALA A 70 16.01 -21.61 -4.02
CA ALA A 70 15.79 -21.56 -2.56
C ALA A 70 15.01 -20.33 -2.12
N ALA A 71 15.53 -19.15 -2.42
CA ALA A 71 14.95 -17.88 -2.02
C ALA A 71 15.42 -16.75 -2.94
N LEU A 72 14.67 -15.63 -2.95
CA LEU A 72 15.01 -14.43 -3.67
C LEU A 72 15.46 -13.34 -2.69
N VAL A 73 16.59 -12.69 -2.95
CA VAL A 73 17.12 -11.56 -2.20
C VAL A 73 17.03 -10.31 -3.08
N GLY A 74 16.26 -9.33 -2.70
CA GLY A 74 16.06 -8.07 -3.46
C GLY A 74 14.64 -7.59 -3.33
N ASP A 75 14.24 -6.42 -3.79
CA ASP A 75 14.97 -5.27 -4.30
C ASP A 75 15.23 -4.25 -3.19
N THR A 76 16.10 -3.28 -3.41
CA THR A 76 16.39 -2.20 -2.43
C THR A 76 15.30 -1.15 -2.36
N ARG A 77 14.43 -1.06 -3.36
CA ARG A 77 13.27 -0.16 -3.40
C ARG A 77 11.99 -0.83 -2.95
N SER A 78 11.27 -0.19 -2.03
CA SER A 78 10.00 -0.70 -1.50
C SER A 78 8.94 -0.92 -2.58
N SER A 79 8.81 -0.02 -3.56
CA SER A 79 7.83 -0.12 -4.65
C SER A 79 8.04 -1.36 -5.54
N LEU A 80 9.30 -1.71 -5.82
CA LEU A 80 9.65 -2.91 -6.57
C LEU A 80 9.43 -4.16 -5.73
N SER A 81 9.91 -4.14 -4.48
CA SER A 81 9.75 -5.23 -3.52
C SER A 81 8.28 -5.59 -3.25
N VAL A 82 7.36 -4.62 -3.20
CA VAL A 82 5.91 -4.85 -3.05
C VAL A 82 5.38 -5.72 -4.18
N SER A 83 5.72 -5.35 -5.41
CA SER A 83 5.24 -6.07 -6.60
C SER A 83 5.76 -7.50 -6.66
N MET A 84 7.06 -7.67 -6.38
CA MET A 84 7.70 -8.98 -6.29
C MET A 84 7.13 -9.84 -5.15
N ALA A 85 6.92 -9.26 -3.96
CA ALA A 85 6.40 -9.96 -2.80
C ALA A 85 4.98 -10.47 -2.98
N ARG A 86 4.13 -9.74 -3.71
CA ARG A 86 2.78 -10.19 -4.06
C ARG A 86 2.83 -11.42 -4.94
N LEU A 87 3.72 -11.44 -5.94
CA LEU A 87 3.87 -12.58 -6.83
C LEU A 87 4.48 -13.79 -6.10
N LEU A 88 5.58 -13.61 -5.38
CA LEU A 88 6.27 -14.67 -4.63
C LEU A 88 5.42 -15.24 -3.50
N GLY A 89 4.56 -14.41 -2.88
CA GLY A 89 3.64 -14.83 -1.83
C GLY A 89 2.64 -15.89 -2.28
N LEU A 90 2.19 -15.85 -3.53
CA LEU A 90 1.32 -16.86 -4.13
C LEU A 90 1.98 -18.25 -4.16
N TYR A 91 3.28 -18.29 -4.41
CA TYR A 91 4.07 -19.54 -4.50
C TYR A 91 4.79 -19.87 -3.18
N LYS A 92 4.59 -19.09 -2.12
CA LYS A 92 5.23 -19.22 -0.81
C LYS A 92 6.76 -19.21 -0.85
N PHE A 93 7.35 -18.58 -1.84
CA PHE A 93 8.79 -18.31 -1.90
C PHE A 93 9.18 -17.21 -0.93
N SER A 94 10.29 -17.40 -0.24
CA SER A 94 10.84 -16.40 0.66
C SER A 94 11.48 -15.26 -0.12
N GLN A 95 11.13 -14.03 0.24
CA GLN A 95 11.79 -12.81 -0.24
C GLN A 95 12.31 -12.01 0.95
N LEU A 96 13.50 -11.45 0.81
CA LEU A 96 14.15 -10.60 1.81
C LEU A 96 14.49 -9.23 1.16
N PRO A 97 13.79 -8.15 1.23
CA PRO A 97 13.71 -7.04 2.16
C PRO A 97 12.46 -6.12 2.05
N SER A 98 11.98 -5.47 3.01
CA SER A 98 11.28 -4.18 3.19
C SER A 98 9.77 -4.06 3.50
N LEU A 99 8.98 -5.12 3.76
CA LEU A 99 7.53 -5.00 4.03
C LEU A 99 7.09 -5.78 5.28
N SER A 100 6.48 -5.09 6.27
CA SER A 100 6.16 -5.67 7.59
C SER A 100 4.72 -6.18 7.74
N ASP A 101 3.81 -5.92 6.78
CA ASP A 101 2.43 -6.39 6.84
C ASP A 101 2.32 -7.87 6.43
N LYS A 102 2.15 -8.76 7.42
CA LYS A 102 2.05 -10.22 7.21
C LYS A 102 0.74 -10.70 6.62
N ILE A 103 -0.29 -9.88 6.64
CA ILE A 103 -1.57 -10.20 5.98
C ILE A 103 -1.38 -10.10 4.47
N GLN A 104 -0.74 -9.01 4.02
CA GLN A 104 -0.48 -8.79 2.60
C GLN A 104 0.75 -9.55 2.07
N PHE A 105 1.79 -9.73 2.91
CA PHE A 105 3.09 -10.30 2.51
C PHE A 105 3.53 -11.43 3.45
N PRO A 106 2.88 -12.60 3.43
CA PRO A 106 3.09 -13.67 4.41
C PRO A 106 4.46 -14.36 4.30
N SER A 107 5.10 -14.32 3.13
CA SER A 107 6.40 -14.96 2.84
C SER A 107 7.58 -14.00 2.89
N PHE A 108 7.33 -12.76 3.29
CA PHE A 108 8.33 -11.71 3.28
C PHE A 108 9.08 -11.61 4.62
N LEU A 109 10.41 -11.48 4.56
CA LEU A 109 11.31 -11.27 5.71
C LEU A 109 12.23 -10.09 5.40
N ARG A 110 12.71 -9.38 6.42
CA ARG A 110 13.50 -8.17 6.24
C ARG A 110 14.83 -8.24 6.98
N THR A 111 15.91 -8.14 6.25
CA THR A 111 17.28 -8.05 6.80
C THR A 111 17.77 -6.60 7.00
N LEU A 112 16.90 -5.63 6.69
CA LEU A 112 17.05 -4.21 7.03
C LEU A 112 16.05 -3.84 8.13
N THR A 113 16.34 -2.79 8.89
CA THR A 113 15.36 -2.23 9.84
C THR A 113 14.18 -1.61 9.11
N SER A 114 13.00 -1.72 9.70
CA SER A 114 11.79 -1.14 9.11
C SER A 114 11.87 0.39 9.09
N ASP A 115 11.22 1.01 8.09
CA ASP A 115 11.12 2.46 8.01
C ASP A 115 10.37 3.05 9.21
N ILE A 116 9.45 2.28 9.79
CA ILE A 116 8.75 2.61 11.04
C ILE A 116 9.75 2.69 12.19
N THR A 117 10.59 1.67 12.38
CA THR A 117 11.60 1.62 13.43
C THR A 117 12.66 2.70 13.23
N SER A 118 13.10 2.94 11.99
CA SER A 118 14.07 3.99 11.65
C SER A 118 13.51 5.39 11.92
N SER A 119 12.26 5.66 11.53
CA SER A 119 11.59 6.94 11.82
C SER A 119 11.42 7.16 13.32
N HIS A 120 11.11 6.09 14.06
CA HIS A 120 11.03 6.15 15.50
C HIS A 120 12.40 6.47 16.14
N ALA A 121 13.49 5.86 15.67
CA ALA A 121 14.83 6.15 16.15
C ALA A 121 15.24 7.62 15.88
N VAL A 122 14.96 8.14 14.69
CA VAL A 122 15.19 9.56 14.35
C VAL A 122 14.41 10.50 15.27
N THR A 123 13.14 10.21 15.54
CA THR A 123 12.33 11.05 16.44
C THR A 123 12.77 10.97 17.89
N GLN A 124 13.25 9.80 18.35
CA GLN A 124 13.80 9.66 19.70
C GLN A 124 15.08 10.50 19.89
N LEU A 125 15.90 10.64 18.84
CA LEU A 125 17.07 11.52 18.87
C LEU A 125 16.66 12.99 19.02
N ILE A 126 15.63 13.45 18.30
CA ILE A 126 15.08 14.81 18.44
C ILE A 126 14.58 15.08 19.86
N ILE A 127 13.85 14.11 20.42
CA ILE A 127 13.30 14.19 21.79
C ILE A 127 14.42 14.16 22.83
N HIS A 128 15.45 13.34 22.64
CA HIS A 128 16.61 13.23 23.53
C HIS A 128 17.38 14.56 23.64
N PHE A 129 17.63 15.22 22.50
CA PHE A 129 18.28 16.54 22.49
C PHE A 129 17.34 17.69 22.87
N GLN A 130 16.06 17.42 23.18
CA GLN A 130 15.04 18.41 23.53
C GLN A 130 14.87 19.50 22.47
N TRP A 131 15.12 19.18 21.20
CA TRP A 131 14.86 20.12 20.10
C TRP A 131 13.35 20.31 19.94
N SER A 132 12.92 21.56 20.06
CA SER A 132 11.48 21.91 20.08
C SER A 132 10.98 22.46 18.74
N TRP A 133 11.87 22.71 17.76
CA TRP A 133 11.57 23.37 16.49
C TRP A 133 12.29 22.71 15.34
N VAL A 134 11.56 22.08 14.42
CA VAL A 134 12.11 21.24 13.36
C VAL A 134 11.45 21.50 12.00
N ILE A 135 12.19 21.22 10.92
CA ILE A 135 11.67 21.12 9.56
C ILE A 135 11.67 19.63 9.18
N ILE A 136 10.68 19.21 8.43
CA ILE A 136 10.63 17.86 7.84
C ILE A 136 10.73 17.99 6.33
N LEU A 137 11.73 17.34 5.74
CA LEU A 137 11.86 17.12 4.30
C LEU A 137 11.51 15.66 4.01
N ALA A 138 10.45 15.43 3.26
CA ALA A 138 9.98 14.10 2.90
C ALA A 138 9.87 13.95 1.39
N GLN A 139 10.21 12.79 0.87
CA GLN A 139 9.96 12.46 -0.52
C GLN A 139 8.46 12.27 -0.74
N ASP A 140 7.97 12.66 -1.91
CA ASP A 140 6.56 12.51 -2.29
C ASP A 140 6.33 11.11 -2.89
N ASP A 141 6.56 10.10 -2.06
CA ASP A 141 6.27 8.69 -2.31
C ASP A 141 5.79 8.01 -1.01
N ASP A 142 5.39 6.74 -1.11
CA ASP A 142 4.88 5.98 0.03
C ASP A 142 5.85 5.96 1.20
N PHE A 143 7.17 5.87 0.92
CA PHE A 143 8.20 5.89 1.95
C PHE A 143 8.26 7.23 2.69
N GLY A 144 8.41 8.33 1.95
CA GLY A 144 8.54 9.66 2.54
C GLY A 144 7.28 10.11 3.26
N GLN A 145 6.10 9.80 2.70
CA GLN A 145 4.81 10.11 3.32
C GLN A 145 4.60 9.32 4.62
N GLN A 146 4.86 8.02 4.62
CA GLN A 146 4.71 7.18 5.80
C GLN A 146 5.71 7.56 6.91
N ALA A 147 6.99 7.71 6.58
CA ALA A 147 8.03 8.03 7.54
C ALA A 147 7.81 9.40 8.20
N SER A 148 7.48 10.42 7.39
CA SER A 148 7.24 11.78 7.89
C SER A 148 5.92 11.90 8.68
N SER A 149 4.88 11.15 8.31
CA SER A 149 3.63 11.07 9.05
C SER A 149 3.85 10.46 10.45
N LEU A 150 4.58 9.35 10.54
CA LEU A 150 4.95 8.71 11.80
C LEU A 150 5.80 9.64 12.67
N ALA A 151 6.81 10.32 12.08
CA ALA A 151 7.62 11.31 12.78
C ALA A 151 6.74 12.43 13.36
N THR A 152 5.82 12.97 12.56
CA THR A 152 4.88 14.01 13.00
C THR A 152 4.00 13.54 14.15
N GLN A 153 3.49 12.30 14.07
CA GLN A 153 2.64 11.70 15.09
C GLN A 153 3.37 11.53 16.43
N GLN A 154 4.67 11.27 16.42
CA GLN A 154 5.47 11.09 17.63
C GLN A 154 6.00 12.41 18.19
N LEU A 155 6.42 13.33 17.33
CA LEU A 155 7.01 14.62 17.75
C LEU A 155 5.98 15.57 18.34
N SER A 156 4.76 15.60 17.79
CA SER A 156 3.69 16.52 18.27
C SER A 156 3.32 16.28 19.74
N PRO A 157 3.08 15.06 20.24
CA PRO A 157 2.80 14.81 21.65
C PRO A 157 4.00 15.11 22.56
N ALA A 158 5.22 15.02 22.02
CA ALA A 158 6.45 15.35 22.74
C ALA A 158 6.68 16.87 22.88
N GLY A 159 5.81 17.70 22.27
CA GLY A 159 5.89 19.17 22.35
C GLY A 159 6.88 19.76 21.34
N VAL A 160 7.23 19.02 20.28
CA VAL A 160 8.07 19.50 19.18
C VAL A 160 7.18 20.15 18.13
N CYS A 161 7.47 21.38 17.75
CA CYS A 161 6.76 22.12 16.71
C CYS A 161 7.46 21.91 15.34
N ILE A 162 6.69 21.71 14.29
CA ILE A 162 7.18 21.56 12.93
C ILE A 162 6.95 22.87 12.19
N GLU A 163 8.01 23.54 11.73
CA GLU A 163 7.93 24.80 10.98
C GLU A 163 7.41 24.58 9.56
N TYR A 164 8.03 23.64 8.85
CA TYR A 164 7.62 23.23 7.51
C TYR A 164 7.66 21.72 7.39
N HIS A 165 6.66 21.18 6.69
CA HIS A 165 6.65 19.82 6.19
C HIS A 165 6.66 19.92 4.66
N LEU A 166 7.85 19.74 4.07
CA LEU A 166 8.11 19.95 2.65
C LEU A 166 8.17 18.60 1.94
N HIS A 167 7.38 18.46 0.89
CA HIS A 167 7.39 17.27 0.03
C HIS A 167 8.20 17.53 -1.23
N VAL A 168 9.17 16.67 -1.49
CA VAL A 168 10.04 16.69 -2.66
C VAL A 168 9.61 15.59 -3.61
N PRO A 169 9.30 15.90 -4.89
CA PRO A 169 8.86 14.90 -5.85
C PRO A 169 9.86 13.75 -6.01
N SER A 170 9.37 12.54 -6.22
CA SER A 170 10.18 11.35 -6.48
C SER A 170 10.94 11.46 -7.80
N HIS A 171 10.35 12.12 -8.79
CA HIS A 171 11.00 12.46 -10.05
C HIS A 171 11.71 13.80 -9.94
N GLN A 172 12.93 13.88 -10.48
CA GLN A 172 13.77 15.07 -10.44
C GLN A 172 13.08 16.26 -11.15
N SER A 173 12.47 17.13 -10.36
CA SER A 173 11.86 18.39 -10.82
C SER A 173 12.66 19.57 -10.27
N LEU A 174 13.54 20.14 -11.09
CA LEU A 174 14.44 21.25 -10.70
C LEU A 174 13.66 22.43 -10.11
N GLY A 175 12.53 22.83 -10.70
CA GLY A 175 11.74 23.96 -10.21
C GLY A 175 11.16 23.74 -8.80
N LYS A 176 10.75 22.53 -8.46
CA LYS A 176 10.27 22.22 -7.09
C LYS A 176 11.41 22.10 -6.08
N ILE A 177 12.59 21.69 -6.52
CA ILE A 177 13.80 21.70 -5.68
C ILE A 177 14.19 23.13 -5.34
N GLU A 178 14.20 24.03 -6.33
CA GLU A 178 14.44 25.47 -6.11
C GLU A 178 13.42 26.10 -5.16
N GLU A 179 12.13 25.80 -5.32
CA GLU A 179 11.08 26.25 -4.40
C GLU A 179 11.34 25.76 -2.97
N THR A 180 11.77 24.50 -2.83
CA THR A 180 12.11 23.90 -1.53
C THR A 180 13.31 24.62 -0.90
N VAL A 181 14.36 24.88 -1.66
CA VAL A 181 15.56 25.62 -1.24
C VAL A 181 15.19 27.05 -0.81
N GLN A 182 14.36 27.75 -1.59
CA GLN A 182 13.90 29.10 -1.24
C GLN A 182 13.07 29.12 0.06
N LYS A 183 12.27 28.09 0.31
CA LYS A 183 11.53 27.93 1.58
C LYS A 183 12.49 27.69 2.73
N MET A 184 13.51 26.85 2.54
CA MET A 184 14.53 26.58 3.55
C MET A 184 15.36 27.81 3.91
N GLN A 185 15.64 28.71 2.98
CA GLN A 185 16.32 30.00 3.24
C GLN A 185 15.52 30.90 4.18
N LYS A 186 14.19 30.82 4.13
CA LYS A 186 13.27 31.63 4.95
C LYS A 186 12.97 30.98 6.31
N CYS A 187 13.46 29.77 6.56
CA CYS A 187 13.19 29.02 7.78
C CYS A 187 13.92 29.59 8.98
N THR A 188 13.27 29.50 10.13
CA THR A 188 13.86 29.88 11.41
C THR A 188 14.41 28.67 12.18
N SER A 189 13.92 27.47 11.85
CA SER A 189 14.40 26.23 12.46
C SER A 189 15.83 25.89 12.01
N LYS A 190 16.61 25.44 12.96
CA LYS A 190 17.99 24.95 12.72
C LYS A 190 18.08 23.42 12.61
N VAL A 191 16.99 22.70 12.83
CA VAL A 191 16.96 21.23 12.79
C VAL A 191 16.10 20.75 11.65
N VAL A 192 16.71 19.95 10.76
CA VAL A 192 16.06 19.42 9.55
C VAL A 192 16.04 17.90 9.60
N LEU A 193 14.86 17.32 9.64
CA LEU A 193 14.66 15.86 9.49
C LEU A 193 14.55 15.49 8.02
N VAL A 194 15.31 14.49 7.59
CA VAL A 194 15.42 14.11 6.18
C VAL A 194 14.88 12.69 5.95
N PHE A 195 13.83 12.62 5.14
CA PHE A 195 13.23 11.37 4.63
C PHE A 195 13.21 11.42 3.09
N LEU A 196 14.39 11.51 2.49
CA LEU A 196 14.59 11.64 1.05
C LEU A 196 15.42 10.47 0.51
N SER A 197 15.36 10.25 -0.80
CA SER A 197 16.34 9.43 -1.52
C SER A 197 17.69 10.15 -1.60
N ASN A 198 18.76 9.38 -1.82
CA ASN A 198 20.11 9.94 -1.93
C ASN A 198 20.22 10.99 -3.06
N SER A 199 19.61 10.72 -4.21
CA SER A 199 19.61 11.63 -5.37
C SER A 199 18.91 12.96 -5.08
N ASN A 200 17.72 12.91 -4.47
CA ASN A 200 17.00 14.14 -4.13
C ASN A 200 17.69 14.93 -3.02
N PHE A 201 18.32 14.24 -2.06
CA PHE A 201 19.10 14.91 -1.03
C PHE A 201 20.31 15.63 -1.62
N GLN A 202 21.06 15.00 -2.55
CA GLN A 202 22.16 15.65 -3.26
C GLN A 202 21.72 16.89 -4.03
N LEU A 203 20.59 16.82 -4.74
CA LEU A 203 20.06 17.97 -5.48
C LEU A 203 19.71 19.15 -4.57
N ILE A 204 19.14 18.89 -3.40
CA ILE A 204 18.87 19.93 -2.41
C ILE A 204 20.17 20.54 -1.88
N LEU A 205 21.17 19.69 -1.57
CA LEU A 205 22.48 20.19 -1.13
C LEU A 205 23.18 21.02 -2.18
N HIS A 206 23.11 20.62 -3.46
CA HIS A 206 23.60 21.45 -4.58
C HIS A 206 22.89 22.82 -4.67
N GLY A 207 21.57 22.82 -4.49
CA GLY A 207 20.81 24.08 -4.47
C GLY A 207 21.11 24.97 -3.27
N LEU A 208 21.65 24.42 -2.18
CA LEU A 208 22.07 25.17 -1.00
C LEU A 208 23.54 25.69 -1.09
N LEU A 209 24.33 25.23 -2.08
CA LEU A 209 25.67 25.74 -2.30
C LEU A 209 25.63 27.22 -2.68
N GLY A 210 26.43 28.05 -2.00
CA GLY A 210 26.47 29.51 -2.22
C GLY A 210 25.35 30.29 -1.52
N VAL A 211 24.47 29.62 -0.82
CA VAL A 211 23.42 30.24 -0.01
C VAL A 211 23.89 30.31 1.44
N PRO A 212 23.70 31.44 2.16
CA PRO A 212 24.11 31.56 3.55
C PRO A 212 23.15 30.82 4.51
N VAL A 213 23.02 29.48 4.33
CA VAL A 213 22.30 28.59 5.22
C VAL A 213 23.32 27.94 6.14
N SER A 214 23.92 28.71 7.04
CA SER A 214 24.88 28.19 8.02
C SER A 214 24.22 27.84 9.34
N GLY A 215 24.65 26.72 9.93
CA GLY A 215 24.25 26.32 11.28
C GLY A 215 22.97 25.48 11.37
N GLN A 216 22.53 24.84 10.28
CA GLN A 216 21.47 23.83 10.33
C GLN A 216 22.05 22.46 10.69
N VAL A 217 21.39 21.76 11.61
CA VAL A 217 21.64 20.36 11.97
C VAL A 217 20.70 19.47 11.20
N TRP A 218 21.26 18.65 10.35
CA TRP A 218 20.48 17.67 9.59
C TRP A 218 20.43 16.35 10.33
N VAL A 219 19.28 15.72 10.39
CA VAL A 219 19.11 14.40 10.97
C VAL A 219 18.51 13.47 9.93
N SER A 220 19.31 12.49 9.50
CA SER A 220 18.95 11.55 8.44
C SER A 220 18.95 10.12 8.95
N LYS A 221 18.11 9.27 8.37
CA LYS A 221 18.08 7.83 8.65
C LYS A 221 19.26 7.05 8.05
N GLY A 222 20.18 7.69 7.33
CA GLY A 222 21.30 7.01 6.68
C GLY A 222 22.59 7.82 6.70
N THR A 223 23.70 7.14 6.93
CA THR A 223 25.04 7.74 6.80
C THR A 223 25.43 7.92 5.35
N LEU A 224 24.81 7.19 4.42
CA LEU A 224 25.07 7.27 2.99
C LEU A 224 24.75 8.67 2.44
N HIS A 225 23.70 9.33 2.93
CA HIS A 225 23.40 10.72 2.61
C HIS A 225 24.57 11.65 2.89
N MET A 226 25.23 11.45 4.05
CA MET A 226 26.38 12.24 4.48
C MET A 226 27.64 11.88 3.67
N ALA A 227 27.86 10.60 3.42
CA ALA A 227 29.02 10.11 2.67
C ALA A 227 29.00 10.58 1.19
N LEU A 228 27.84 10.50 0.54
CA LEU A 228 27.66 10.99 -0.84
C LEU A 228 27.79 12.52 -0.93
N ALA A 229 27.35 13.23 0.11
CA ALA A 229 27.49 14.67 0.17
C ALA A 229 28.96 15.12 0.27
N LEU A 230 29.87 14.27 0.77
CA LEU A 230 31.30 14.53 0.79
C LEU A 230 31.94 14.66 -0.59
N THR A 231 31.29 14.11 -1.62
CA THR A 231 31.74 14.24 -3.02
C THR A 231 31.48 15.63 -3.60
N ILE A 232 30.69 16.47 -2.91
CA ILE A 232 30.33 17.82 -3.38
C ILE A 232 31.29 18.85 -2.75
N PRO A 233 32.10 19.57 -3.54
CA PRO A 233 33.00 20.59 -3.02
C PRO A 233 32.23 21.68 -2.25
N GLY A 234 32.77 22.10 -1.10
CA GLY A 234 32.16 23.15 -0.27
C GLY A 234 31.02 22.74 0.66
N ILE A 235 30.46 21.54 0.49
CA ILE A 235 29.27 21.09 1.27
C ILE A 235 29.59 20.83 2.74
N SER A 236 30.86 20.64 3.08
CA SER A 236 31.29 20.35 4.45
C SER A 236 30.87 21.41 5.49
N GLN A 237 30.61 22.65 5.05
CA GLN A 237 30.12 23.72 5.92
C GLN A 237 28.65 23.54 6.25
N VAL A 238 27.84 23.03 5.30
CA VAL A 238 26.40 22.78 5.46
C VAL A 238 26.14 21.57 6.34
N LEU A 239 27.01 20.54 6.25
CA LEU A 239 26.83 19.25 6.95
C LEU A 239 27.54 19.16 8.30
N GLN A 240 28.22 20.20 8.76
CA GLN A 240 28.85 20.18 10.06
C GLN A 240 27.80 20.03 11.19
N GLY A 241 28.02 19.09 12.11
CA GLY A 241 27.06 18.79 13.19
C GLY A 241 25.86 17.93 12.79
N THR A 242 25.80 17.47 11.55
CA THR A 242 24.74 16.60 11.03
C THR A 242 24.78 15.22 11.68
N PHE A 243 23.62 14.65 11.99
CA PHE A 243 23.49 13.30 12.51
C PHE A 243 22.95 12.32 11.46
N GLY A 244 23.62 11.17 11.36
CA GLY A 244 23.17 10.04 10.54
C GLY A 244 22.96 8.80 11.39
N LEU A 245 21.87 8.10 11.19
CA LEU A 245 21.57 6.83 11.85
C LEU A 245 21.86 5.69 10.88
N LEU A 246 22.63 4.70 11.33
CA LEU A 246 22.88 3.48 10.57
C LEU A 246 22.49 2.29 11.45
N TYR A 247 21.85 1.27 10.86
CA TYR A 247 21.63 0.04 11.61
C TYR A 247 22.96 -0.60 12.02
N HIS A 248 23.00 -1.05 13.27
CA HIS A 248 24.20 -1.69 13.81
C HIS A 248 24.44 -3.01 13.09
N SER A 249 25.53 -3.12 12.37
CA SER A 249 25.90 -4.28 11.56
C SER A 249 27.30 -4.76 11.90
N SER A 250 27.49 -6.05 11.76
CA SER A 250 28.79 -6.72 11.92
C SER A 250 29.82 -6.24 10.89
N ARG A 251 31.09 -6.57 11.10
CA ARG A 251 32.13 -6.35 10.11
C ARG A 251 32.33 -7.60 9.26
N ALA A 252 32.31 -7.46 7.94
CA ALA A 252 32.70 -8.54 7.03
C ALA A 252 34.24 -8.58 6.93
N ILE A 253 34.84 -9.47 7.71
CA ILE A 253 36.30 -9.68 7.69
C ILE A 253 36.64 -10.27 6.32
N GLY A 254 37.60 -9.65 5.59
CA GLY A 254 38.01 -10.11 4.25
C GLY A 254 37.23 -9.50 3.07
N PHE A 255 36.10 -8.82 3.30
CA PHE A 255 35.37 -8.19 2.20
C PHE A 255 36.10 -7.02 1.51
N PRO A 256 36.82 -6.14 2.24
CA PRO A 256 37.66 -5.12 1.62
C PRO A 256 38.78 -5.71 0.75
N GLU A 257 39.40 -6.80 1.21
CA GLU A 257 40.42 -7.54 0.49
C GLU A 257 39.82 -8.22 -0.76
N PHE A 258 38.65 -8.83 -0.64
CA PHE A 258 37.90 -9.39 -1.76
C PHE A 258 37.63 -8.34 -2.83
N LEU A 259 37.11 -7.19 -2.46
CA LEU A 259 36.86 -6.06 -3.39
C LEU A 259 38.18 -5.56 -4.03
N ALA A 260 39.28 -5.49 -3.27
CA ALA A 260 40.55 -5.04 -3.77
C ALA A 260 41.18 -5.98 -4.82
N HIS A 261 40.77 -7.26 -4.82
CA HIS A 261 41.22 -8.27 -5.78
C HIS A 261 40.34 -8.37 -7.03
N LEU A 262 39.18 -7.74 -7.06
CA LEU A 262 38.35 -7.73 -8.25
C LEU A 262 39.11 -7.15 -9.46
N ARG A 263 39.01 -7.80 -10.59
CA ARG A 263 39.59 -7.38 -11.88
C ARG A 263 38.63 -7.69 -13.00
N PRO A 264 38.41 -6.78 -13.96
CA PRO A 264 37.56 -7.04 -15.12
C PRO A 264 38.02 -8.22 -15.98
N SER A 265 39.32 -8.54 -15.93
CA SER A 265 39.91 -9.70 -16.66
C SER A 265 39.62 -11.04 -15.99
N GLN A 266 39.40 -11.08 -14.69
CA GLN A 266 39.15 -12.31 -13.91
C GLN A 266 37.68 -12.72 -13.86
N THR A 267 36.80 -11.78 -14.08
CA THR A 267 35.34 -11.97 -14.06
C THR A 267 34.70 -11.45 -15.35
N PRO A 268 35.00 -12.04 -16.51
CA PRO A 268 34.50 -11.58 -17.81
C PRO A 268 32.97 -11.68 -17.92
N GLU A 269 32.34 -12.56 -17.15
CA GLU A 269 30.89 -12.77 -17.11
C GLU A 269 30.16 -11.68 -16.30
N ASP A 270 30.86 -10.89 -15.48
CA ASP A 270 30.28 -9.80 -14.73
C ASP A 270 30.07 -8.58 -15.63
N MET A 271 28.84 -8.42 -16.10
CA MET A 271 28.44 -7.32 -16.99
C MET A 271 28.64 -5.93 -16.37
N PHE A 272 28.63 -5.84 -15.04
CA PHE A 272 28.65 -4.56 -14.32
C PHE A 272 30.03 -4.10 -13.91
N ILE A 273 31.03 -4.98 -13.89
CA ILE A 273 32.38 -4.66 -13.45
C ILE A 273 33.03 -3.56 -14.32
N LYS A 274 32.77 -3.57 -15.63
CA LYS A 274 33.29 -2.55 -16.56
C LYS A 274 32.76 -1.17 -16.23
N LYS A 275 31.44 -1.04 -15.99
CA LYS A 275 30.80 0.21 -15.56
C LYS A 275 31.27 0.69 -14.19
N PHE A 276 31.46 -0.26 -13.27
CA PHE A 276 32.03 0.03 -11.95
C PHE A 276 33.45 0.58 -12.09
N TRP A 277 34.25 0.02 -12.98
CA TRP A 277 35.63 0.44 -13.26
C TRP A 277 35.70 1.86 -13.84
N GLU A 278 34.92 2.13 -14.90
CA GLU A 278 34.78 3.46 -15.51
C GLU A 278 34.50 4.53 -14.47
N PHE A 279 33.54 4.28 -13.61
CA PHE A 279 33.16 5.24 -12.58
C PHE A 279 34.20 5.40 -11.47
N THR A 280 34.86 4.30 -11.06
CA THR A 280 35.83 4.32 -9.95
C THR A 280 37.14 4.98 -10.34
N PHE A 281 37.55 4.80 -11.56
CA PHE A 281 38.85 5.28 -12.06
C PHE A 281 38.71 6.50 -12.98
N ASP A 282 37.48 6.97 -13.24
CA ASP A 282 37.19 8.08 -14.16
C ASP A 282 37.82 7.85 -15.54
N CYS A 283 37.62 6.65 -16.09
CA CYS A 283 38.16 6.19 -17.35
C CYS A 283 37.06 5.59 -18.22
N THR A 284 37.31 5.43 -19.50
CA THR A 284 36.36 4.86 -20.47
C THR A 284 36.99 3.65 -21.16
N TRP A 285 36.24 2.56 -21.38
CA TRP A 285 36.72 1.43 -22.13
C TRP A 285 36.80 1.75 -23.63
N PRO A 286 37.85 1.33 -24.34
CA PRO A 286 37.93 1.49 -25.77
C PRO A 286 36.87 0.62 -26.47
N TYR A 287 35.84 1.25 -27.02
CA TYR A 287 34.88 0.55 -27.92
C TYR A 287 35.37 0.64 -29.35
N GLN A 288 35.16 -0.43 -30.14
CA GLN A 288 35.66 -0.59 -31.50
C GLN A 288 35.27 0.51 -32.51
N ASN A 289 34.34 1.41 -32.16
CA ASN A 289 33.82 2.50 -33.03
C ASN A 289 33.86 3.90 -32.39
N SER A 290 34.60 4.12 -31.32
CA SER A 290 34.65 5.45 -30.72
C SER A 290 35.76 6.30 -31.39
N THR A 291 35.39 7.40 -32.04
CA THR A 291 36.30 8.47 -32.42
C THR A 291 37.00 8.98 -31.18
N VAL A 292 38.31 8.90 -31.17
CA VAL A 292 39.19 9.36 -30.08
C VAL A 292 38.96 10.86 -29.85
N THR A 293 38.25 11.23 -28.82
CA THR A 293 38.25 12.62 -28.32
C THR A 293 39.52 12.80 -27.48
N GLU A 294 40.35 13.76 -27.85
CA GLU A 294 41.56 14.13 -27.12
C GLU A 294 41.22 14.48 -25.66
N GLY A 295 41.89 13.79 -24.70
CA GLY A 295 41.75 14.05 -23.25
C GLY A 295 41.00 12.98 -22.44
N VAL A 296 40.50 11.91 -23.04
CA VAL A 296 39.81 10.80 -22.32
C VAL A 296 40.82 9.77 -21.85
N GLN A 297 40.88 9.51 -20.54
CA GLN A 297 41.68 8.44 -19.96
C GLN A 297 41.03 7.09 -20.25
N PHE A 298 41.75 6.13 -20.85
CA PHE A 298 41.26 4.78 -21.08
C PHE A 298 41.51 3.85 -19.89
N CYS A 299 40.54 2.99 -19.59
CA CYS A 299 40.69 1.95 -18.60
C CYS A 299 41.61 0.84 -19.14
N THR A 300 42.57 0.44 -18.32
CA THR A 300 43.50 -0.68 -18.67
C THR A 300 43.07 -2.00 -18.06
N GLY A 301 42.19 -1.98 -17.02
CA GLY A 301 41.75 -3.15 -16.23
C GLY A 301 42.77 -3.60 -15.18
N ASN A 302 43.94 -2.94 -15.12
CA ASN A 302 45.01 -3.24 -14.15
C ASN A 302 45.07 -2.22 -13.00
N GLU A 303 44.20 -1.23 -13.05
CA GLU A 303 44.07 -0.22 -11.98
C GLU A 303 43.80 -0.92 -10.64
N SER A 304 44.40 -0.39 -9.55
CA SER A 304 44.26 -0.99 -8.23
C SER A 304 43.32 -0.23 -7.33
N LEU A 305 42.35 -0.93 -6.75
CA LEU A 305 41.43 -0.37 -5.74
C LEU A 305 42.12 -0.13 -4.39
N LYS A 306 43.33 -0.70 -4.15
CA LYS A 306 44.04 -0.57 -2.86
C LYS A 306 44.46 0.86 -2.52
N ASN A 307 44.77 1.70 -3.51
CA ASN A 307 45.38 3.01 -3.33
C ASN A 307 44.40 4.19 -3.54
N LYS A 308 43.15 3.92 -3.88
CA LYS A 308 42.15 4.98 -3.97
C LYS A 308 41.32 5.04 -2.69
N PRO A 309 41.03 6.25 -2.18
CA PRO A 309 40.03 6.35 -1.13
C PRO A 309 38.76 5.69 -1.65
N HIS A 310 38.34 4.64 -1.01
CA HIS A 310 37.13 3.93 -1.39
C HIS A 310 35.97 4.95 -1.49
N PRO A 311 35.16 4.93 -2.53
CA PRO A 311 33.98 5.78 -2.63
C PRO A 311 32.97 5.48 -1.52
N PHE A 312 33.24 4.44 -0.69
CA PHE A 312 32.37 4.00 0.40
C PHE A 312 33.18 3.98 1.72
N PRO A 313 32.99 4.95 2.62
CA PRO A 313 33.79 5.08 3.84
C PRO A 313 33.60 3.93 4.86
N GLU A 314 32.68 3.00 4.61
CA GLU A 314 32.35 1.91 5.54
C GLU A 314 32.38 0.51 4.86
N VAL A 315 33.39 0.28 4.01
CA VAL A 315 33.55 -0.99 3.26
C VAL A 315 33.57 -2.22 4.15
N SER A 316 33.97 -2.11 5.39
CA SER A 316 34.06 -3.22 6.33
C SER A 316 32.74 -3.64 6.97
N LYS A 317 31.67 -2.85 6.83
CA LYS A 317 30.37 -3.18 7.43
C LYS A 317 29.55 -4.12 6.53
N ILE A 318 28.88 -5.07 7.16
CA ILE A 318 28.04 -6.06 6.49
C ILE A 318 26.81 -5.39 5.88
N ASP A 319 26.56 -5.66 4.61
CA ASP A 319 25.34 -5.26 3.93
C ASP A 319 24.17 -6.21 4.27
N ALA A 320 22.93 -5.72 4.10
CA ALA A 320 21.73 -6.52 4.30
C ALA A 320 21.69 -7.79 3.42
N ALA A 321 22.31 -7.74 2.24
CA ALA A 321 22.42 -8.88 1.34
C ALA A 321 23.29 -10.00 1.93
N TYR A 322 24.42 -9.67 2.55
CA TYR A 322 25.24 -10.63 3.27
C TYR A 322 24.45 -11.31 4.41
N THR A 323 23.76 -10.50 5.24
CA THR A 323 22.92 -11.04 6.32
C THR A 323 21.79 -11.93 5.77
N ALA A 324 21.23 -11.60 4.63
CA ALA A 324 20.18 -12.39 3.98
C ALA A 324 20.71 -13.78 3.56
N VAL A 325 21.88 -13.82 2.92
CA VAL A 325 22.50 -15.07 2.48
C VAL A 325 22.83 -15.97 3.69
N TYR A 326 23.42 -15.41 4.74
CA TYR A 326 23.70 -16.15 5.97
C TYR A 326 22.42 -16.65 6.66
N SER A 327 21.36 -15.87 6.66
CA SER A 327 20.07 -16.30 7.20
C SER A 327 19.49 -17.49 6.44
N ILE A 328 19.60 -17.47 5.10
CA ILE A 328 19.18 -18.59 4.23
C ILE A 328 20.05 -19.82 4.50
N ALA A 329 21.37 -19.65 4.60
CA ALA A 329 22.29 -20.75 4.85
C ALA A 329 22.05 -21.42 6.21
N HIS A 330 21.86 -20.65 7.27
CA HIS A 330 21.52 -21.18 8.61
C HIS A 330 20.15 -21.86 8.62
N ALA A 331 19.16 -21.32 7.93
CA ALA A 331 17.85 -21.95 7.80
C ALA A 331 17.91 -23.30 7.09
N LEU A 332 18.65 -23.37 5.98
CA LEU A 332 18.91 -24.62 5.25
C LEU A 332 19.68 -25.62 6.11
N HIS A 333 20.73 -25.18 6.77
CA HIS A 333 21.54 -26.03 7.65
C HIS A 333 20.70 -26.66 8.77
N ASN A 334 19.89 -25.85 9.46
CA ASN A 334 19.01 -26.33 10.53
C ASN A 334 17.93 -27.29 9.99
N MET A 335 17.38 -27.01 8.82
CA MET A 335 16.37 -27.84 8.18
C MET A 335 16.94 -29.22 7.81
N LEU A 336 18.13 -29.26 7.20
CA LEU A 336 18.80 -30.51 6.82
C LEU A 336 19.27 -31.30 8.06
N ALA A 337 19.73 -30.64 9.13
CA ALA A 337 20.11 -31.28 10.39
C ALA A 337 18.90 -31.99 11.05
N CYS A 338 17.71 -31.42 11.02
CA CYS A 338 16.49 -32.04 11.52
C CYS A 338 16.07 -33.26 10.67
N GLU A 339 16.21 -33.19 9.35
CA GLU A 339 15.87 -34.31 8.43
C GLU A 339 16.79 -35.52 8.64
N HIS A 340 18.07 -35.28 8.93
CA HIS A 340 19.02 -36.36 9.22
C HIS A 340 18.72 -37.11 10.52
N GLN A 341 18.03 -36.50 11.50
CA GLN A 341 17.60 -37.15 12.74
C GLN A 341 16.36 -38.01 12.55
N GLU A 342 15.43 -37.65 11.65
CA GLU A 342 14.15 -38.33 11.48
C GLU A 342 14.19 -39.44 10.41
N ARG A 343 15.07 -39.39 9.39
CA ARG A 343 15.13 -40.32 8.27
C ARG A 343 16.55 -40.79 7.97
N LYS A 344 16.94 -41.94 8.51
CA LYS A 344 18.10 -42.69 8.04
C LYS A 344 17.82 -43.25 6.64
N GLY A 345 18.31 -42.60 5.58
CA GLY A 345 18.47 -43.28 4.30
C GLY A 345 17.84 -42.71 3.03
N THR A 346 17.37 -41.47 2.97
CA THR A 346 16.99 -40.85 1.69
C THR A 346 17.80 -39.60 1.40
N ASN A 347 18.59 -39.62 0.32
CA ASN A 347 19.21 -38.44 -0.28
C ASN A 347 18.10 -37.52 -0.84
N SER A 348 17.46 -36.76 0.00
CA SER A 348 16.42 -35.82 -0.43
C SER A 348 16.96 -34.40 -0.36
N HIS A 349 17.54 -33.92 -1.45
CA HIS A 349 17.80 -32.49 -1.67
C HIS A 349 16.53 -31.73 -2.12
N ASN A 350 15.37 -32.38 -2.10
CA ASN A 350 14.10 -31.77 -2.50
C ASN A 350 13.36 -31.22 -1.27
N PHE A 351 13.49 -29.93 -1.05
CA PHE A 351 12.66 -29.20 -0.06
C PHE A 351 11.68 -28.28 -0.78
N HIS A 352 10.53 -28.05 -0.15
CA HIS A 352 9.55 -27.09 -0.65
C HIS A 352 9.84 -25.67 -0.11
N SER A 353 9.56 -24.65 -0.91
CA SER A 353 9.78 -23.25 -0.54
C SER A 353 9.14 -22.84 0.80
N TRP A 354 7.98 -23.41 1.14
CA TRP A 354 7.31 -23.13 2.43
C TRP A 354 8.06 -23.72 3.64
N GLN A 355 8.83 -24.80 3.49
CA GLN A 355 9.66 -25.38 4.56
C GLN A 355 10.81 -24.44 4.89
N LEU A 356 11.49 -23.94 3.87
CA LEU A 356 12.54 -22.92 4.04
C LEU A 356 11.99 -21.64 4.67
N LEU A 357 10.81 -21.18 4.26
CA LEU A 357 10.17 -20.03 4.86
C LEU A 357 9.89 -20.24 6.36
N HIS A 358 9.45 -21.44 6.74
CA HIS A 358 9.22 -21.77 8.15
C HIS A 358 10.53 -21.82 8.96
N ALA A 359 11.58 -22.38 8.38
CA ALA A 359 12.91 -22.40 9.00
C ALA A 359 13.51 -20.99 9.14
N LEU A 360 13.37 -20.14 8.11
CA LEU A 360 13.81 -18.74 8.12
C LEU A 360 13.15 -17.91 9.22
N LYS A 361 11.85 -18.09 9.47
CA LYS A 361 11.15 -17.40 10.57
C LYS A 361 11.67 -17.75 11.95
N LYS A 362 12.36 -18.89 12.11
CA LYS A 362 12.94 -19.37 13.37
C LYS A 362 14.45 -19.21 13.43
N VAL A 363 15.06 -18.61 12.42
CA VAL A 363 16.50 -18.43 12.36
C VAL A 363 16.98 -17.60 13.54
N HIS A 364 17.99 -18.14 14.23
CA HIS A 364 18.69 -17.47 15.30
C HIS A 364 20.17 -17.88 15.27
N PHE A 365 21.05 -16.92 14.97
CA PHE A 365 22.50 -17.15 14.99
C PHE A 365 23.25 -15.90 15.47
N LYS A 366 24.53 -16.06 15.74
CA LYS A 366 25.42 -14.96 16.05
C LYS A 366 26.43 -14.78 14.93
N THR A 367 26.68 -13.56 14.56
CA THR A 367 27.80 -13.21 13.67
C THR A 367 29.14 -13.38 14.40
N LEU A 368 30.25 -13.32 13.66
CA LEU A 368 31.60 -13.40 14.21
C LEU A 368 31.85 -12.37 15.32
N ASP A 369 31.27 -11.19 15.22
CA ASP A 369 31.37 -10.11 16.21
C ASP A 369 30.36 -10.28 17.37
N GLY A 370 29.64 -11.40 17.45
CA GLY A 370 28.70 -11.71 18.51
C GLY A 370 27.33 -11.04 18.40
N ILE A 371 27.04 -10.34 17.29
CA ILE A 371 25.72 -9.73 17.03
C ILE A 371 24.71 -10.85 16.78
N LYS A 372 23.59 -10.82 17.51
CA LYS A 372 22.49 -11.76 17.35
C LYS A 372 21.64 -11.37 16.14
N ILE A 373 21.44 -12.29 15.23
CA ILE A 373 20.54 -12.17 14.08
C ILE A 373 19.30 -13.00 14.36
N MET A 374 18.14 -12.35 14.40
CA MET A 374 16.83 -12.98 14.58
C MET A 374 15.75 -12.07 14.00
N PHE A 375 14.66 -12.67 13.57
CA PHE A 375 13.49 -11.95 13.06
C PHE A 375 12.40 -11.88 14.14
N ASP A 376 11.70 -10.76 14.22
CA ASP A 376 10.54 -10.58 15.08
C ASP A 376 9.27 -11.26 14.49
N ALA A 377 8.13 -11.12 15.17
CA ALA A 377 6.84 -11.67 14.70
C ALA A 377 6.42 -11.08 13.34
N ASN A 378 6.87 -9.87 13.03
CA ASN A 378 6.63 -9.21 11.74
C ASN A 378 7.66 -9.59 10.68
N GLY A 379 8.64 -10.45 10.99
CA GLY A 379 9.73 -10.84 10.11
C GLY A 379 10.72 -9.71 9.84
N ASP A 380 10.81 -8.73 10.72
CA ASP A 380 11.79 -7.65 10.68
C ASP A 380 13.01 -8.02 11.51
N LEU A 381 14.21 -7.66 11.01
CA LEU A 381 15.45 -7.83 11.76
C LEU A 381 15.47 -6.94 12.99
N VAL A 382 15.69 -7.54 14.13
CA VAL A 382 15.82 -6.83 15.41
C VAL A 382 17.27 -6.42 15.61
N THR A 383 17.59 -5.13 15.41
CA THR A 383 18.94 -4.59 15.57
C THR A 383 18.94 -3.19 16.18
N LYS A 384 20.11 -2.76 16.66
CA LYS A 384 20.35 -1.41 17.18
C LYS A 384 20.68 -0.43 16.05
N PHE A 385 20.71 0.85 16.37
CA PHE A 385 21.18 1.89 15.46
C PHE A 385 22.45 2.54 16.01
N ASP A 386 23.47 2.66 15.18
CA ASP A 386 24.64 3.48 15.42
C ASP A 386 24.35 4.93 15.04
N ILE A 387 24.79 5.87 15.86
CA ILE A 387 24.67 7.30 15.63
C ILE A 387 26.03 7.83 15.17
N PHE A 388 26.05 8.45 14.01
CA PHE A 388 27.23 9.12 13.47
C PHE A 388 27.00 10.62 13.42
N GLN A 389 28.07 11.39 13.69
CA GLN A 389 28.08 12.84 13.57
C GLN A 389 29.14 13.28 12.57
N GLY A 390 28.75 14.22 11.70
CA GLY A 390 29.69 14.90 10.79
C GLY A 390 30.53 15.93 11.53
N GLN A 391 31.83 15.71 11.59
CA GLN A 391 32.79 16.60 12.26
C GLN A 391 33.91 17.05 11.32
N LYS A 392 34.45 18.25 11.54
CA LYS A 392 35.65 18.73 10.86
C LYS A 392 36.87 18.56 11.74
N THR A 393 37.96 18.02 11.18
CA THR A 393 39.27 18.06 11.85
C THR A 393 39.83 19.48 11.86
N PRO A 394 40.80 19.78 12.75
CA PRO A 394 41.51 21.07 12.69
C PRO A 394 42.17 21.39 11.35
N ALA A 395 42.50 20.34 10.57
CA ALA A 395 43.04 20.45 9.23
C ALA A 395 41.95 20.73 8.16
N GLY A 396 40.66 20.90 8.57
CA GLY A 396 39.54 21.19 7.65
C GLY A 396 38.93 19.99 6.96
N VAL A 397 39.43 18.76 7.22
CA VAL A 397 38.90 17.54 6.60
C VAL A 397 37.63 17.10 7.35
N PHE A 398 36.58 16.85 6.59
CA PHE A 398 35.31 16.38 7.12
C PHE A 398 35.31 14.83 7.25
N HIS A 399 34.83 14.31 8.37
CA HIS A 399 34.72 12.87 8.61
C HIS A 399 33.49 12.56 9.47
N LEU A 400 33.04 11.30 9.44
CA LEU A 400 31.95 10.79 10.24
C LEU A 400 32.48 10.11 11.50
N VAL A 401 32.06 10.58 12.66
CA VAL A 401 32.44 10.04 13.95
C VAL A 401 31.29 9.26 14.57
N HIS A 402 31.55 8.04 15.04
CA HIS A 402 30.56 7.25 15.76
C HIS A 402 30.41 7.81 17.19
N VAL A 403 29.26 8.42 17.47
CA VAL A 403 29.01 9.18 18.71
C VAL A 403 28.05 8.49 19.67
N GLY A 404 27.41 7.38 19.26
CA GLY A 404 26.52 6.67 20.17
C GLY A 404 25.70 5.61 19.48
N MET A 405 24.71 5.07 20.23
CA MET A 405 23.76 4.07 19.69
C MET A 405 22.35 4.24 20.26
N ILE A 406 21.36 3.73 19.54
CA ILE A 406 19.96 3.63 19.95
C ILE A 406 19.58 2.16 20.02
N ASP A 407 19.09 1.70 21.16
CA ASP A 407 18.60 0.33 21.34
C ASP A 407 17.06 0.32 21.38
N PRO A 408 16.40 -0.23 20.35
CA PRO A 408 14.95 -0.32 20.33
C PRO A 408 14.37 -1.38 21.26
N GLN A 409 15.19 -2.34 21.74
CA GLN A 409 14.74 -3.43 22.62
C GLN A 409 14.65 -3.02 24.09
N VAL A 410 15.48 -2.09 24.51
CA VAL A 410 15.47 -1.57 25.87
C VAL A 410 14.48 -0.41 25.93
N SER A 411 13.20 -0.73 26.01
CA SER A 411 12.16 0.30 26.12
C SER A 411 11.57 0.31 27.54
N SER A 412 11.69 1.43 28.22
CA SER A 412 10.85 1.76 29.39
C SER A 412 9.69 2.63 28.91
N GLY A 413 8.56 1.99 28.55
CA GLY A 413 7.34 2.67 28.11
C GLY A 413 7.52 3.54 26.86
N ASN A 414 7.42 2.99 25.67
CA ASN A 414 7.48 3.67 24.35
C ASN A 414 8.72 4.56 24.07
N LYS A 415 9.78 4.50 24.87
CA LYS A 415 11.02 5.26 24.67
C LYS A 415 12.16 4.31 24.39
N MET A 416 12.81 4.45 23.23
CA MET A 416 14.06 3.77 22.93
C MET A 416 15.19 4.36 23.76
N MET A 417 16.14 3.53 24.17
CA MET A 417 17.29 3.98 24.93
C MET A 417 18.35 4.58 24.00
N VAL A 418 18.64 5.87 24.15
CA VAL A 418 19.69 6.58 23.43
C VAL A 418 20.94 6.64 24.34
N GLN A 419 22.03 6.06 23.87
CA GLN A 419 23.34 6.11 24.56
C GLN A 419 24.30 6.93 23.69
N LEU A 420 24.86 8.00 24.23
CA LEU A 420 25.85 8.84 23.58
C LEU A 420 27.22 8.71 24.28
N LYS A 421 28.29 8.83 23.50
CA LYS A 421 29.66 8.88 24.00
C LYS A 421 29.99 10.29 24.52
N GLU A 422 30.93 10.39 25.42
CA GLU A 422 31.35 11.66 26.05
C GLU A 422 32.04 12.63 25.06
N ASP A 423 32.61 12.13 23.96
CA ASP A 423 33.34 12.92 22.95
C ASP A 423 32.40 13.65 21.92
N LEU A 424 31.16 13.87 22.30
CA LEU A 424 30.22 14.57 21.44
C LEU A 424 30.61 16.05 21.31
N GLN A 425 31.25 16.43 20.22
CA GLN A 425 31.36 17.84 19.86
C GLN A 425 30.00 18.37 19.45
N VAL A 426 29.25 18.84 20.42
CA VAL A 426 28.16 19.77 20.14
C VAL A 426 28.84 21.07 19.76
N SER A 427 29.33 21.13 18.53
CA SER A 427 29.86 22.38 17.97
C SER A 427 28.84 23.45 18.26
N SER A 428 29.27 24.49 18.94
CA SER A 428 28.56 25.69 19.35
C SER A 428 27.62 26.21 18.27
N LEU A 429 26.51 25.55 18.06
CA LEU A 429 25.29 26.13 17.60
C LEU A 429 24.83 26.96 18.80
N ASN A 430 25.33 28.20 18.91
CA ASN A 430 24.80 29.24 19.74
C ASN A 430 23.36 29.55 19.31
N ALA A 431 22.48 28.58 19.48
CA ALA A 431 21.13 28.82 19.84
C ALA A 431 21.16 28.93 21.36
N GLU A 432 20.96 30.12 21.83
CA GLU A 432 20.85 30.48 23.23
C GLU A 432 20.50 29.30 24.14
N LYS A 433 21.50 28.89 24.96
CA LYS A 433 21.44 27.86 25.98
C LYS A 433 21.26 26.41 25.52
N THR A 434 22.33 25.84 25.03
CA THR A 434 22.63 24.42 25.12
C THR A 434 22.57 23.97 26.59
N VAL A 435 21.77 22.94 26.86
CA VAL A 435 21.83 22.22 28.11
C VAL A 435 23.21 21.59 28.22
N VAL A 436 24.01 22.05 29.15
CA VAL A 436 25.25 21.40 29.58
C VAL A 436 24.82 20.01 30.07
N LEU A 437 25.33 18.99 29.44
CA LEU A 437 25.30 17.62 29.97
C LEU A 437 26.25 17.56 31.14
N GLU A 438 25.78 17.80 32.35
CA GLU A 438 26.47 17.35 33.55
C GLU A 438 26.22 15.85 33.69
N SER A 439 27.23 15.07 33.37
CA SER A 439 27.35 13.69 33.74
C SER A 439 27.77 13.59 35.21
N SER A 440 26.83 13.24 36.06
CA SER A 440 27.16 12.62 37.35
C SER A 440 25.95 11.80 37.84
N PRO A 441 26.15 10.52 38.21
CA PRO A 441 25.13 9.73 38.84
C PRO A 441 25.15 10.03 40.34
N SER A 442 24.37 10.98 40.82
CA SER A 442 24.08 11.10 42.25
C SER A 442 22.75 10.39 42.53
N LYS A 443 22.89 9.31 43.28
CA LYS A 443 21.79 8.71 44.04
C LYS A 443 21.21 9.77 44.97
N ASP A 444 19.99 10.17 44.75
CA ASP A 444 19.13 10.49 45.88
C ASP A 444 17.63 10.32 45.54
N ASN A 445 16.98 9.68 46.50
CA ASN A 445 15.58 9.32 46.50
C ASN A 445 14.70 10.53 46.86
N ASN A 446 13.49 10.49 46.30
CA ASN A 446 12.31 11.22 46.76
C ASN A 446 12.29 12.73 46.60
N ARG A 447 11.63 13.16 45.49
CA ARG A 447 10.52 14.13 45.51
C ARG A 447 9.95 14.33 44.14
N LYS A 448 8.71 13.89 43.94
CA LYS A 448 7.87 14.32 42.80
C LYS A 448 7.72 15.83 42.86
N LYS A 449 8.42 16.57 41.97
CA LYS A 449 8.10 17.94 41.64
C LYS A 449 7.51 17.98 40.22
N PRO A 450 6.47 18.80 39.97
CA PRO A 450 5.89 18.92 38.64
C PRO A 450 6.91 19.49 37.66
N ILE A 451 6.93 18.99 36.43
CA ILE A 451 7.80 19.45 35.36
C ILE A 451 7.38 20.86 34.97
N GLN A 452 7.94 21.85 35.68
CA GLN A 452 7.91 23.24 35.28
C GLN A 452 9.09 23.49 34.35
N GLY A 453 8.82 23.96 33.13
CA GLY A 453 9.82 24.50 32.23
C GLY A 453 9.96 23.86 30.87
N ARG A 454 8.85 23.56 30.16
CA ARG A 454 8.92 23.41 28.70
C ARG A 454 9.18 24.79 28.08
N LYS A 455 10.34 24.93 27.41
CA LYS A 455 10.67 26.16 26.68
C LYS A 455 9.65 26.40 25.56
N PRO A 456 9.20 27.63 25.40
CA PRO A 456 8.21 28.00 24.41
C PRO A 456 8.80 28.11 23.00
N CYS A 457 7.99 27.88 21.98
CA CYS A 457 8.34 28.08 20.58
C CYS A 457 8.87 29.52 20.31
N PRO A 458 9.91 29.70 19.45
CA PRO A 458 10.49 31.02 19.21
C PRO A 458 9.53 32.06 18.66
N ARG A 459 9.69 33.30 19.08
CA ARG A 459 8.78 34.45 18.86
C ARG A 459 8.43 34.80 17.41
N LYS A 460 9.07 34.23 16.37
CA LYS A 460 8.93 34.68 14.97
C LYS A 460 8.08 33.78 14.06
N SER A 461 7.59 32.64 14.52
CA SER A 461 6.74 31.78 13.70
C SER A 461 5.42 31.51 14.42
N LYS A 462 4.35 32.11 13.91
CA LYS A 462 2.96 31.98 14.38
C LYS A 462 2.28 30.72 13.85
N LYS A 463 2.99 29.73 13.26
CA LYS A 463 2.35 28.65 12.53
C LYS A 463 2.71 27.27 13.11
N CYS A 464 1.77 26.64 13.76
CA CYS A 464 1.81 25.22 14.10
C CYS A 464 1.34 24.38 12.91
N TYR A 465 2.09 23.31 12.53
CA TYR A 465 1.92 22.63 11.23
C TYR A 465 1.03 21.38 11.28
N ARG A 466 0.18 21.21 12.27
CA ARG A 466 -0.81 20.15 12.30
C ARG A 466 -2.20 20.71 12.13
N ASN A 467 -3.02 20.12 11.28
CA ASN A 467 -4.44 20.42 11.24
C ASN A 467 -5.04 20.20 12.63
N GLY A 468 -5.72 21.21 13.17
CA GLY A 468 -6.29 21.15 14.50
C GLY A 468 -5.42 21.73 15.62
N VAL A 469 -4.25 22.34 15.34
CA VAL A 469 -3.41 23.01 16.34
C VAL A 469 -3.33 24.52 16.06
N TYR A 470 -3.49 25.35 17.08
CA TYR A 470 -3.38 26.80 16.98
C TYR A 470 -2.46 27.38 18.07
N VAL A 471 -1.98 28.60 17.86
CA VAL A 471 -1.18 29.33 18.86
C VAL A 471 -2.11 29.98 19.87
N SER A 472 -1.85 29.77 21.16
CA SER A 472 -2.68 30.37 22.25
C SER A 472 -2.63 31.88 22.18
N PRO A 473 -3.78 32.60 22.23
CA PRO A 473 -3.81 34.07 22.28
C PRO A 473 -3.23 34.64 23.57
N THR A 474 -3.25 33.89 24.66
CA THR A 474 -2.73 34.32 25.98
C THR A 474 -1.24 34.00 26.17
N ASP A 475 -0.73 33.00 25.47
CA ASP A 475 0.68 32.62 25.47
C ASP A 475 1.12 32.23 24.04
N MET A 476 1.64 33.21 23.29
CA MET A 476 2.09 33.04 21.90
C MET A 476 3.22 31.99 21.74
N LYS A 477 3.57 31.31 22.79
CA LYS A 477 4.64 30.33 22.89
C LYS A 477 4.15 28.88 22.95
N ARG A 478 2.84 28.64 23.06
CA ARG A 478 2.28 27.29 23.15
C ARG A 478 1.37 26.99 21.97
N CYS A 479 1.58 25.82 21.39
CA CYS A 479 0.66 25.24 20.43
C CYS A 479 -0.41 24.45 21.20
N LEU A 480 -1.68 24.82 21.05
CA LEU A 480 -2.83 24.15 21.64
C LEU A 480 -3.57 23.36 20.57
N LEU A 481 -4.06 22.19 20.95
CA LEU A 481 -4.90 21.37 20.07
C LEU A 481 -6.30 21.98 20.05
N CYS A 482 -6.85 22.20 18.87
CA CYS A 482 -8.25 22.58 18.76
C CYS A 482 -9.16 21.46 19.29
N PRO A 483 -10.30 21.81 19.91
CA PRO A 483 -11.34 20.84 20.24
C PRO A 483 -11.70 19.97 19.02
N LYS A 484 -12.22 18.76 19.24
CA LYS A 484 -12.53 17.81 18.16
C LYS A 484 -13.48 18.37 17.08
N GLU A 485 -14.34 19.32 17.48
CA GLU A 485 -15.32 19.96 16.61
C GLU A 485 -14.79 21.19 15.86
N GLN A 486 -13.50 21.50 16.02
CA GLN A 486 -12.86 22.68 15.44
C GLN A 486 -11.58 22.29 14.69
N TYR A 487 -11.16 23.12 13.77
CA TYR A 487 -9.88 23.01 13.07
C TYR A 487 -9.13 24.35 13.11
N SER A 488 -7.81 24.29 12.93
CA SER A 488 -7.01 25.52 12.96
C SER A 488 -7.24 26.36 11.71
N SER A 489 -7.39 27.67 11.87
CA SER A 489 -7.40 28.64 10.76
C SER A 489 -6.16 28.48 9.85
N HIS A 490 -6.23 28.97 8.61
CA HIS A 490 -5.07 29.07 7.71
C HIS A 490 -3.92 29.87 8.32
N THR A 491 -4.22 30.89 9.12
CA THR A 491 -3.24 31.69 9.87
C THR A 491 -2.79 30.99 11.15
N ARG A 492 -3.51 29.95 11.62
CA ARG A 492 -3.25 29.12 12.80
C ARG A 492 -3.09 29.91 14.11
N ASP A 493 -3.82 30.98 14.22
CA ASP A 493 -3.93 31.83 15.38
C ASP A 493 -5.19 31.53 16.23
N HIS A 494 -6.19 30.87 15.63
CA HIS A 494 -7.43 30.48 16.31
C HIS A 494 -8.01 29.21 15.70
N CYS A 495 -8.96 28.62 16.41
CA CYS A 495 -9.75 27.50 15.91
C CYS A 495 -11.02 27.98 15.24
N LEU A 496 -11.35 27.40 14.09
CA LEU A 496 -12.59 27.59 13.37
C LEU A 496 -13.51 26.38 13.59
N PRO A 497 -14.83 26.57 13.72
CA PRO A 497 -15.75 25.46 13.80
C PRO A 497 -15.72 24.67 12.49
N ARG A 498 -15.73 23.34 12.57
CA ARG A 498 -15.86 22.46 11.41
C ARG A 498 -17.30 22.50 10.94
N THR A 499 -17.50 22.66 9.63
CA THR A 499 -18.83 22.59 9.04
C THR A 499 -19.25 21.14 8.85
N GLU A 500 -20.49 20.82 9.18
CA GLU A 500 -21.08 19.50 8.91
C GLU A 500 -21.36 19.40 7.41
N ILE A 501 -20.85 18.34 6.78
CA ILE A 501 -21.05 18.05 5.35
C ILE A 501 -21.67 16.67 5.18
N PHE A 502 -22.58 16.57 4.24
CA PHE A 502 -23.23 15.35 3.77
C PHE A 502 -23.57 15.53 2.30
N LEU A 503 -23.94 14.48 1.59
CA LEU A 503 -24.36 14.57 0.18
C LEU A 503 -25.76 15.18 0.10
N ALA A 504 -25.82 16.50 -0.07
CA ALA A 504 -27.07 17.27 -0.12
C ALA A 504 -27.71 17.24 -1.51
N PHE A 505 -29.04 17.44 -1.55
CA PHE A 505 -29.77 17.62 -2.81
C PHE A 505 -29.36 18.88 -3.57
N GLU A 506 -28.91 19.90 -2.87
CA GLU A 506 -28.49 21.21 -3.40
C GLU A 506 -27.09 21.15 -4.04
N GLU A 507 -26.29 20.14 -3.74
CA GLU A 507 -24.99 19.95 -4.37
C GLU A 507 -25.16 19.46 -5.81
N PRO A 508 -24.31 19.90 -6.78
CA PRO A 508 -24.44 19.50 -8.19
C PRO A 508 -24.48 17.98 -8.38
N LEU A 509 -23.66 17.24 -7.63
CA LEU A 509 -23.61 15.78 -7.69
C LEU A 509 -24.91 15.17 -7.14
N GLY A 510 -25.39 15.63 -5.99
CA GLY A 510 -26.62 15.15 -5.37
C GLY A 510 -27.83 15.43 -6.25
N PHE A 511 -27.90 16.64 -6.84
CA PHE A 511 -28.98 17.02 -7.78
C PHE A 511 -29.01 16.12 -9.03
N ILE A 512 -27.84 15.86 -9.66
CA ILE A 512 -27.74 14.99 -10.85
C ILE A 512 -28.20 13.57 -10.49
N LEU A 513 -27.75 13.02 -9.39
CA LEU A 513 -28.12 11.67 -8.95
C LEU A 513 -29.62 11.57 -8.65
N ALA A 514 -30.21 12.60 -8.00
CA ALA A 514 -31.64 12.66 -7.75
C ALA A 514 -32.46 12.75 -9.04
N LEU A 515 -32.00 13.57 -9.99
CA LEU A 515 -32.65 13.70 -11.29
C LEU A 515 -32.65 12.38 -12.07
N VAL A 516 -31.50 11.69 -12.11
CA VAL A 516 -31.37 10.36 -12.75
C VAL A 516 -32.27 9.33 -12.06
N ALA A 517 -32.37 9.35 -10.73
CA ALA A 517 -33.26 8.46 -9.99
C ALA A 517 -34.72 8.65 -10.36
N LEU A 518 -35.19 9.93 -10.40
CA LEU A 518 -36.55 10.26 -10.80
C LEU A 518 -36.86 9.92 -12.26
N LEU A 519 -35.92 10.17 -13.18
CA LEU A 519 -36.06 9.81 -14.58
C LEU A 519 -36.18 8.30 -14.78
N LEU A 520 -35.34 7.50 -14.09
CA LEU A 520 -35.40 6.04 -14.16
C LEU A 520 -36.69 5.49 -13.56
N ALA A 521 -37.13 6.04 -12.42
CA ALA A 521 -38.39 5.65 -11.80
C ALA A 521 -39.58 5.97 -12.73
N GLY A 522 -39.61 7.18 -13.31
CA GLY A 522 -40.61 7.60 -14.29
C GLY A 522 -40.61 6.72 -15.53
N LEU A 523 -39.43 6.36 -16.05
CA LEU A 523 -39.30 5.46 -17.21
C LEU A 523 -39.84 4.06 -16.87
N ALA A 524 -39.56 3.52 -15.69
CA ALA A 524 -40.06 2.22 -15.25
C ALA A 524 -41.61 2.23 -15.15
N VAL A 525 -42.19 3.31 -14.62
CA VAL A 525 -43.66 3.50 -14.55
C VAL A 525 -44.27 3.64 -15.97
N LEU A 526 -43.62 4.38 -16.87
CA LEU A 526 -44.05 4.50 -18.25
C LEU A 526 -44.07 3.15 -18.97
N VAL A 527 -42.99 2.37 -18.79
CA VAL A 527 -42.91 1.00 -19.35
C VAL A 527 -44.01 0.11 -18.75
N LEU A 528 -44.28 0.23 -17.46
CA LEU A 528 -45.40 -0.48 -16.82
C LEU A 528 -46.73 -0.09 -17.44
N GLY A 529 -46.97 1.19 -17.68
CA GLY A 529 -48.18 1.69 -18.40
C GLY A 529 -48.34 1.11 -19.82
N VAL A 530 -47.25 1.02 -20.59
CA VAL A 530 -47.22 0.35 -21.89
C VAL A 530 -47.60 -1.13 -21.77
N PHE A 531 -47.04 -1.86 -20.79
CA PHE A 531 -47.36 -3.25 -20.59
C PHE A 531 -48.80 -3.52 -20.10
N LEU A 532 -49.36 -2.61 -19.31
CA LEU A 532 -50.77 -2.65 -18.89
C LEU A 532 -51.71 -2.37 -20.04
N LYS A 533 -51.42 -1.36 -20.86
CA LYS A 533 -52.21 -1.00 -22.04
C LYS A 533 -52.25 -2.12 -23.09
N HIS A 534 -51.09 -2.78 -23.33
CA HIS A 534 -50.93 -3.83 -24.32
C HIS A 534 -50.93 -5.25 -23.70
N ARG A 535 -51.60 -5.44 -22.57
CA ARG A 535 -51.59 -6.68 -21.77
C ARG A 535 -51.99 -7.96 -22.50
N ASP A 536 -52.81 -7.83 -23.54
CA ASP A 536 -53.38 -8.97 -24.29
C ASP A 536 -52.53 -9.37 -25.50
N THR A 537 -51.49 -8.65 -25.80
CA THR A 537 -50.59 -8.93 -26.92
C THR A 537 -49.69 -10.15 -26.63
N PRO A 538 -49.30 -10.90 -27.72
CA PRO A 538 -48.50 -12.10 -27.59
C PRO A 538 -47.18 -11.92 -26.83
N VAL A 539 -46.48 -10.78 -27.04
CA VAL A 539 -45.21 -10.47 -26.35
C VAL A 539 -45.40 -10.35 -24.85
N VAL A 540 -46.46 -9.66 -24.40
CA VAL A 540 -46.73 -9.49 -22.96
C VAL A 540 -47.23 -10.79 -22.32
N ARG A 541 -48.00 -11.59 -23.07
CA ARG A 541 -48.45 -12.93 -22.58
C ARG A 541 -47.29 -13.91 -22.44
N ALA A 542 -46.40 -13.99 -23.42
CA ALA A 542 -45.24 -14.86 -23.40
C ALA A 542 -44.29 -14.51 -22.24
N ASN A 543 -44.27 -13.25 -21.81
CA ASN A 543 -43.35 -12.70 -20.81
C ASN A 543 -43.76 -12.90 -19.36
N ASN A 544 -44.75 -13.72 -19.04
CA ASN A 544 -45.36 -13.85 -17.71
C ASN A 544 -45.76 -12.47 -17.13
N ARG A 545 -46.96 -12.03 -17.36
CA ARG A 545 -47.48 -10.69 -17.02
C ARG A 545 -47.18 -10.31 -15.57
N THR A 546 -47.50 -11.21 -14.63
CA THR A 546 -47.40 -10.96 -13.20
C THR A 546 -45.95 -10.69 -12.77
N LEU A 547 -45.00 -11.52 -13.22
CA LEU A 547 -43.57 -11.32 -12.91
C LEU A 547 -43.01 -10.06 -13.56
N SER A 548 -43.53 -9.67 -14.76
CA SER A 548 -43.09 -8.43 -15.39
C SER A 548 -43.57 -7.19 -14.65
N TYR A 549 -44.77 -7.23 -14.08
CA TYR A 549 -45.30 -6.15 -13.26
C TYR A 549 -44.53 -6.05 -11.94
N PHE A 550 -44.29 -7.17 -11.23
CA PHE A 550 -43.45 -7.17 -10.02
C PHE A 550 -42.06 -6.59 -10.29
N LEU A 551 -41.43 -7.01 -11.39
CA LEU A 551 -40.10 -6.53 -11.74
C LEU A 551 -40.11 -5.02 -12.04
N LEU A 552 -41.07 -4.49 -12.82
CA LEU A 552 -41.17 -3.07 -13.12
C LEU A 552 -41.44 -2.20 -11.89
N ILE A 553 -42.34 -2.66 -11.01
CA ILE A 553 -42.65 -1.97 -9.76
C ILE A 553 -41.40 -1.98 -8.85
N SER A 554 -40.73 -3.14 -8.71
CA SER A 554 -39.50 -3.19 -7.88
C SER A 554 -38.39 -2.33 -8.47
N LEU A 555 -38.18 -2.27 -9.79
CA LEU A 555 -37.19 -1.38 -10.40
C LEU A 555 -37.51 0.10 -10.18
N SER A 556 -38.78 0.48 -10.26
CA SER A 556 -39.21 1.87 -9.93
C SER A 556 -38.92 2.19 -8.47
N LEU A 557 -39.24 1.28 -7.55
CA LEU A 557 -38.94 1.45 -6.13
C LEU A 557 -37.42 1.44 -5.85
N CYS A 558 -36.61 0.62 -6.56
CA CYS A 558 -35.16 0.66 -6.47
C CYS A 558 -34.58 2.03 -6.86
N ALA A 559 -35.07 2.61 -7.94
CA ALA A 559 -34.64 3.95 -8.34
C ALA A 559 -35.03 5.02 -7.31
N LEU A 560 -36.23 4.93 -6.73
CA LEU A 560 -36.71 5.85 -5.69
C LEU A 560 -35.96 5.64 -4.36
N CYS A 561 -35.56 4.41 -4.00
CA CYS A 561 -34.81 4.18 -2.76
C CYS A 561 -33.43 4.85 -2.77
N ALA A 562 -32.85 5.14 -3.94
CA ALA A 562 -31.63 5.92 -4.07
C ALA A 562 -31.77 7.33 -3.46
N LEU A 563 -32.96 7.91 -3.43
CA LEU A 563 -33.23 9.20 -2.83
C LEU A 563 -33.11 9.17 -1.28
N LEU A 564 -33.28 7.99 -0.64
CA LEU A 564 -33.10 7.83 0.81
C LEU A 564 -31.63 7.99 1.25
N PHE A 565 -30.69 7.89 0.33
CA PHE A 565 -29.26 8.08 0.57
C PHE A 565 -28.83 9.54 0.48
N LEU A 566 -29.68 10.42 -0.10
CA LEU A 566 -29.42 11.85 -0.22
C LEU A 566 -30.00 12.61 0.98
N GLY A 567 -29.33 13.71 1.33
CA GLY A 567 -29.72 14.57 2.44
C GLY A 567 -29.03 14.20 3.76
N ARG A 568 -29.42 14.90 4.83
CA ARG A 568 -28.82 14.72 6.16
C ARG A 568 -29.20 13.35 6.75
N PRO A 569 -28.22 12.50 7.11
CA PRO A 569 -28.48 11.21 7.74
C PRO A 569 -29.21 11.39 9.09
N THR A 570 -30.35 10.74 9.22
CA THR A 570 -31.12 10.62 10.47
C THR A 570 -31.20 9.15 10.89
N VAL A 571 -31.61 8.88 12.12
CA VAL A 571 -31.76 7.47 12.57
C VAL A 571 -32.72 6.70 11.66
N THR A 572 -33.84 7.31 11.29
CA THR A 572 -34.84 6.71 10.37
C THR A 572 -34.29 6.47 8.97
N THR A 573 -33.58 7.43 8.38
CA THR A 573 -33.00 7.24 7.05
C THR A 573 -31.90 6.19 7.05
N CYS A 574 -31.05 6.11 8.09
CA CYS A 574 -30.03 5.07 8.23
C CYS A 574 -30.63 3.67 8.35
N LEU A 575 -31.75 3.50 9.07
CA LEU A 575 -32.45 2.21 9.18
C LEU A 575 -33.10 1.81 7.85
N LEU A 576 -33.75 2.77 7.17
CA LEU A 576 -34.56 2.48 5.97
C LEU A 576 -33.73 2.30 4.70
N ARG A 577 -32.65 3.07 4.49
CA ARG A 577 -31.94 3.10 3.21
C ARG A 577 -31.43 1.71 2.79
N GLN A 578 -30.69 1.02 3.68
CA GLN A 578 -30.09 -0.26 3.37
C GLN A 578 -31.12 -1.41 3.36
N THR A 579 -32.08 -1.40 4.28
CA THR A 579 -33.12 -2.44 4.36
C THR A 579 -34.08 -2.37 3.19
N THR A 580 -34.55 -1.16 2.82
CA THR A 580 -35.42 -0.96 1.65
C THR A 580 -34.70 -1.38 0.38
N PHE A 581 -33.46 -0.95 0.20
CA PHE A 581 -32.63 -1.36 -0.92
C PHE A 581 -32.52 -2.90 -1.02
N ALA A 582 -32.08 -3.56 0.06
CA ALA A 582 -31.86 -5.00 0.06
C ALA A 582 -33.14 -5.80 -0.28
N VAL A 583 -34.27 -5.44 0.32
CA VAL A 583 -35.54 -6.13 0.07
C VAL A 583 -36.05 -5.89 -1.35
N VAL A 584 -36.08 -4.63 -1.80
CA VAL A 584 -36.61 -4.29 -3.12
C VAL A 584 -35.77 -4.89 -4.26
N PHE A 585 -34.44 -4.87 -4.13
CA PHE A 585 -33.56 -5.54 -5.11
C PHE A 585 -33.71 -7.07 -5.07
N THR A 586 -33.94 -7.66 -3.92
CA THR A 586 -34.24 -9.10 -3.83
C THR A 586 -35.53 -9.45 -4.60
N VAL A 587 -36.57 -8.63 -4.50
CA VAL A 587 -37.81 -8.81 -5.31
C VAL A 587 -37.49 -8.70 -6.82
N ALA A 588 -36.65 -7.75 -7.22
CA ALA A 588 -36.26 -7.60 -8.64
C ALA A 588 -35.48 -8.82 -9.14
N VAL A 589 -34.39 -9.22 -8.45
CA VAL A 589 -33.53 -10.35 -8.86
C VAL A 589 -34.28 -11.68 -8.79
N SER A 590 -35.08 -11.91 -7.76
CA SER A 590 -35.91 -13.13 -7.66
C SER A 590 -36.99 -13.21 -8.73
N SER A 591 -37.54 -12.06 -9.18
CA SER A 591 -38.47 -12.01 -10.32
C SER A 591 -37.77 -12.41 -11.62
N VAL A 592 -36.51 -12.01 -11.82
CA VAL A 592 -35.69 -12.45 -12.98
C VAL A 592 -35.40 -13.94 -12.86
N LEU A 593 -35.01 -14.44 -11.66
CA LEU A 593 -34.80 -15.86 -11.41
C LEU A 593 -36.04 -16.68 -11.71
N ALA A 594 -37.21 -16.28 -11.22
CA ALA A 594 -38.48 -16.97 -11.48
C ALA A 594 -38.80 -17.01 -12.98
N LYS A 595 -38.52 -15.94 -13.74
CA LYS A 595 -38.65 -15.92 -15.20
C LYS A 595 -37.73 -16.92 -15.89
N THR A 596 -36.45 -16.92 -15.56
CA THR A 596 -35.45 -17.84 -16.15
C THR A 596 -35.76 -19.29 -15.82
N LEU A 597 -36.14 -19.57 -14.57
CA LEU A 597 -36.57 -20.92 -14.14
C LEU A 597 -37.80 -21.39 -14.93
N THR A 598 -38.79 -20.52 -15.13
CA THR A 598 -40.00 -20.88 -15.88
C THR A 598 -39.65 -21.26 -17.34
N VAL A 599 -38.74 -20.53 -18.00
CA VAL A 599 -38.26 -20.86 -19.35
C VAL A 599 -37.52 -22.18 -19.37
N VAL A 600 -36.53 -22.38 -18.48
CA VAL A 600 -35.72 -23.65 -18.38
C VAL A 600 -36.62 -24.86 -18.13
N LEU A 601 -37.58 -24.74 -17.21
CA LEU A 601 -38.49 -25.82 -16.90
C LEU A 601 -39.44 -26.13 -18.05
N ALA A 602 -39.95 -25.13 -18.76
CA ALA A 602 -40.80 -25.31 -19.95
C ALA A 602 -40.12 -26.15 -21.02
N PHE A 603 -38.82 -25.96 -21.26
CA PHE A 603 -38.05 -26.74 -22.24
C PHE A 603 -37.63 -28.14 -21.74
N LYS A 604 -37.49 -28.34 -20.43
CA LYS A 604 -37.14 -29.66 -19.87
C LYS A 604 -38.34 -30.63 -19.75
N VAL A 605 -39.57 -30.15 -19.84
CA VAL A 605 -40.77 -30.96 -19.75
C VAL A 605 -41.11 -31.59 -21.10
N THR A 606 -40.49 -32.74 -21.40
CA THR A 606 -40.73 -33.53 -22.61
C THR A 606 -41.82 -34.62 -22.44
N ARG A 607 -42.31 -34.88 -21.22
CA ARG A 607 -43.35 -35.88 -20.96
C ARG A 607 -44.59 -35.27 -20.29
N PRO A 608 -45.80 -35.48 -20.83
CA PRO A 608 -47.05 -35.11 -20.18
C PRO A 608 -47.24 -35.95 -18.90
N ARG A 609 -47.55 -35.32 -17.78
CA ARG A 609 -47.74 -35.92 -16.42
C ARG A 609 -46.51 -35.96 -15.49
N SER A 610 -45.49 -35.19 -15.68
CA SER A 610 -44.44 -35.13 -14.68
C SER A 610 -44.81 -34.14 -13.55
N ARG A 611 -44.29 -34.35 -12.33
CA ARG A 611 -44.41 -33.43 -11.17
C ARG A 611 -43.86 -32.02 -11.48
N ILE A 612 -43.10 -31.89 -12.54
CA ILE A 612 -42.53 -30.64 -13.08
C ILE A 612 -43.65 -29.74 -13.66
N GLN A 613 -44.77 -30.26 -14.09
CA GLN A 613 -45.90 -29.47 -14.59
C GLN A 613 -46.53 -28.58 -13.51
N ILE A 614 -46.45 -29.00 -12.24
CA ILE A 614 -46.88 -28.20 -11.09
C ILE A 614 -45.97 -27.00 -10.90
N CYS A 615 -44.68 -27.13 -11.20
CA CYS A 615 -43.68 -26.08 -11.10
C CYS A 615 -43.83 -24.99 -12.21
N LEU A 616 -44.60 -25.26 -13.27
CA LEU A 616 -44.88 -24.32 -14.36
C LEU A 616 -46.10 -23.43 -14.09
N SER A 617 -46.83 -23.64 -12.99
CA SER A 617 -48.00 -22.83 -12.68
C SER A 617 -47.58 -21.38 -12.32
N PRO A 618 -48.36 -20.37 -12.68
CA PRO A 618 -48.09 -18.96 -12.31
C PRO A 618 -47.93 -18.74 -10.80
N GLY A 619 -48.61 -19.55 -10.01
CA GLY A 619 -48.50 -19.54 -8.53
C GLY A 619 -47.12 -19.94 -8.03
N THR A 620 -46.46 -20.93 -8.62
CA THR A 620 -45.12 -21.37 -8.22
C THR A 620 -44.05 -20.33 -8.48
N SER A 621 -44.13 -19.61 -9.63
CA SER A 621 -43.20 -18.54 -9.92
C SER A 621 -43.32 -17.38 -8.92
N THR A 622 -44.54 -17.05 -8.50
CA THR A 622 -44.79 -16.04 -7.46
C THR A 622 -44.30 -16.51 -6.09
N LEU A 623 -44.45 -17.79 -5.79
CA LEU A 623 -43.98 -18.39 -4.54
C LEU A 623 -42.43 -18.30 -4.42
N VAL A 624 -41.68 -18.49 -5.51
CA VAL A 624 -40.22 -18.32 -5.53
C VAL A 624 -39.83 -16.89 -5.14
N VAL A 625 -40.52 -15.89 -5.69
CA VAL A 625 -40.28 -14.48 -5.34
C VAL A 625 -40.59 -14.21 -3.88
N LEU A 626 -41.72 -14.74 -3.37
CA LEU A 626 -42.12 -14.55 -1.98
C LEU A 626 -41.13 -15.19 -0.99
N ILE A 627 -40.72 -16.43 -1.25
CA ILE A 627 -39.76 -17.13 -0.38
C ILE A 627 -38.41 -16.41 -0.35
N ALA A 628 -37.88 -16.04 -1.54
CA ALA A 628 -36.60 -15.32 -1.62
C ALA A 628 -36.66 -13.97 -0.89
N SER A 629 -37.77 -13.23 -1.05
CA SER A 629 -37.98 -11.95 -0.38
C SER A 629 -38.16 -12.10 1.14
N LEU A 630 -38.86 -13.14 1.58
CA LEU A 630 -39.05 -13.41 3.00
C LEU A 630 -37.74 -13.71 3.73
N ILE A 631 -36.86 -14.51 3.09
CA ILE A 631 -35.52 -14.77 3.63
C ILE A 631 -34.76 -13.46 3.81
N GLN A 632 -34.79 -12.57 2.81
CA GLN A 632 -34.11 -11.27 2.92
C GLN A 632 -34.72 -10.38 4.02
N VAL A 633 -36.05 -10.37 4.17
CA VAL A 633 -36.71 -9.64 5.24
C VAL A 633 -36.29 -10.14 6.61
N VAL A 634 -36.20 -11.48 6.79
CA VAL A 634 -35.73 -12.07 8.04
C VAL A 634 -34.27 -11.69 8.32
N LEU A 635 -33.38 -11.75 7.31
CA LEU A 635 -31.98 -11.35 7.46
C LEU A 635 -31.86 -9.87 7.84
N CYS A 636 -32.61 -8.97 7.19
CA CYS A 636 -32.67 -7.56 7.55
C CYS A 636 -33.24 -7.35 8.96
N GLY A 637 -34.26 -8.11 9.35
CA GLY A 637 -34.85 -8.05 10.70
C GLY A 637 -33.86 -8.48 11.80
N VAL A 638 -33.12 -9.55 11.58
CA VAL A 638 -32.05 -9.99 12.49
C VAL A 638 -30.95 -8.93 12.60
N TRP A 639 -30.52 -8.37 11.46
CA TRP A 639 -29.52 -7.29 11.45
C TRP A 639 -29.99 -6.08 12.25
N LEU A 640 -31.20 -5.58 12.00
CA LEU A 640 -31.77 -4.43 12.73
C LEU A 640 -31.95 -4.70 14.23
N ALA A 641 -32.24 -5.93 14.62
CA ALA A 641 -32.42 -6.30 16.03
C ALA A 641 -31.08 -6.41 16.79
N THR A 642 -30.01 -6.86 16.10
CA THR A 642 -28.71 -7.11 16.73
C THR A 642 -27.78 -5.91 16.67
N PHE A 643 -27.66 -5.25 15.51
CA PHE A 643 -26.71 -4.16 15.25
C PHE A 643 -27.34 -3.08 14.35
N PRO A 644 -28.29 -2.29 14.87
CA PRO A 644 -28.99 -1.30 14.07
C PRO A 644 -28.01 -0.22 13.54
N PRO A 645 -28.11 0.17 12.27
CA PRO A 645 -27.34 1.29 11.74
C PRO A 645 -27.78 2.62 12.38
N PHE A 646 -26.79 3.50 12.61
CA PHE A 646 -27.00 4.79 13.26
C PHE A 646 -26.20 5.91 12.58
N PRO A 647 -26.60 7.17 12.68
CA PRO A 647 -25.83 8.29 12.16
C PRO A 647 -24.56 8.50 13.00
N ASP A 648 -23.41 8.59 12.33
CA ASP A 648 -22.10 8.81 12.93
C ASP A 648 -21.41 10.03 12.32
N LYS A 649 -20.52 10.66 13.11
CA LYS A 649 -19.76 11.85 12.74
C LYS A 649 -18.31 11.45 12.47
N ASP A 650 -17.94 11.27 11.21
CA ASP A 650 -16.55 11.04 10.81
C ASP A 650 -15.76 12.37 10.83
N MET A 651 -14.83 12.45 11.75
CA MET A 651 -13.93 13.60 11.95
C MET A 651 -12.54 13.38 11.36
N LEU A 652 -12.29 12.19 10.78
CA LEU A 652 -10.97 11.77 10.32
C LEU A 652 -10.79 11.87 8.81
N SER A 653 -11.85 11.64 8.05
CA SER A 653 -11.80 11.61 6.59
C SER A 653 -11.49 12.98 5.97
N GLU A 654 -12.00 14.06 6.53
CA GLU A 654 -11.75 15.42 6.04
C GLU A 654 -11.29 16.35 7.16
N PRO A 655 -10.11 17.03 7.01
CA PRO A 655 -9.54 17.85 8.10
C PRO A 655 -10.36 19.07 8.50
N GLN A 656 -11.12 19.65 7.56
CA GLN A 656 -11.86 20.91 7.75
C GLN A 656 -13.35 20.71 7.97
N HIS A 657 -13.87 19.50 7.72
CA HIS A 657 -15.29 19.18 7.75
C HIS A 657 -15.56 17.99 8.66
N ILE A 658 -16.78 17.91 9.17
CA ILE A 658 -17.34 16.74 9.84
C ILE A 658 -18.26 16.06 8.83
N VAL A 659 -17.91 14.86 8.38
CA VAL A 659 -18.75 14.09 7.47
C VAL A 659 -19.82 13.37 8.29
N ILE A 660 -21.09 13.68 8.03
CA ILE A 660 -22.19 12.93 8.65
C ILE A 660 -22.53 11.76 7.73
N GLN A 661 -22.38 10.55 8.22
CA GLN A 661 -22.66 9.32 7.49
C GLN A 661 -23.41 8.32 8.36
N CYS A 662 -24.02 7.30 7.76
CA CYS A 662 -24.59 6.21 8.53
C CYS A 662 -23.52 5.15 8.77
N HIS A 663 -23.37 4.72 10.01
CA HIS A 663 -22.54 3.58 10.39
C HIS A 663 -23.40 2.32 10.36
N ASP A 664 -22.96 1.27 9.64
CA ASP A 664 -23.76 0.07 9.39
C ASP A 664 -23.75 -0.93 10.57
N GLY A 665 -23.33 -0.51 11.76
CA GLY A 665 -23.25 -1.36 12.95
C GLY A 665 -22.11 -2.38 12.85
N SER A 666 -22.44 -3.67 12.67
CA SER A 666 -21.46 -4.71 12.45
C SER A 666 -21.24 -4.97 10.97
N GLY A 667 -19.99 -4.84 10.50
CA GLY A 667 -19.63 -5.15 9.11
C GLY A 667 -20.01 -6.57 8.69
N ALA A 668 -19.87 -7.56 9.59
CA ALA A 668 -20.18 -8.95 9.28
C ALA A 668 -21.67 -9.16 8.95
N THR A 669 -22.59 -8.57 9.71
CA THR A 669 -24.05 -8.70 9.49
C THR A 669 -24.49 -7.97 8.23
N PHE A 670 -23.92 -6.80 7.96
CA PHE A 670 -24.13 -6.08 6.70
C PHE A 670 -23.71 -6.93 5.48
N PHE A 671 -22.52 -7.57 5.56
CA PHE A 671 -22.06 -8.45 4.48
C PHE A 671 -22.91 -9.74 4.35
N CYS A 672 -23.54 -10.24 5.39
CA CYS A 672 -24.49 -11.34 5.26
C CYS A 672 -25.71 -10.94 4.42
N VAL A 673 -26.26 -9.73 4.64
CA VAL A 673 -27.40 -9.21 3.88
C VAL A 673 -27.04 -9.00 2.41
N LEU A 674 -25.89 -8.39 2.12
CA LEU A 674 -25.39 -8.22 0.75
C LEU A 674 -24.98 -9.55 0.11
N GLY A 675 -24.39 -10.45 0.88
CA GLY A 675 -23.95 -11.78 0.43
C GLY A 675 -25.10 -12.65 -0.05
N TYR A 676 -26.24 -12.61 0.63
CA TYR A 676 -27.44 -13.28 0.16
C TYR A 676 -27.93 -12.72 -1.18
N LEU A 677 -27.97 -11.39 -1.34
CA LEU A 677 -28.31 -10.75 -2.62
C LEU A 677 -27.32 -11.15 -3.72
N GLY A 678 -26.02 -11.17 -3.41
CA GLY A 678 -24.97 -11.61 -4.34
C GLY A 678 -25.11 -13.08 -4.74
N PHE A 679 -25.41 -13.96 -3.79
CA PHE A 679 -25.69 -15.37 -4.05
C PHE A 679 -26.90 -15.54 -4.96
N LEU A 680 -27.99 -14.83 -4.69
CA LEU A 680 -29.20 -14.86 -5.50
C LEU A 680 -28.93 -14.36 -6.92
N ALA A 681 -28.17 -13.27 -7.07
CA ALA A 681 -27.80 -12.69 -8.37
C ALA A 681 -26.87 -13.62 -9.17
N GLY A 682 -25.86 -14.22 -8.54
CA GLY A 682 -24.97 -15.21 -9.15
C GLY A 682 -25.70 -16.47 -9.58
N GLY A 683 -26.62 -16.97 -8.75
CA GLY A 683 -27.50 -18.09 -9.09
C GLY A 683 -28.43 -17.75 -10.26
N THR A 684 -29.01 -16.54 -10.27
CA THR A 684 -29.86 -16.05 -11.38
C THR A 684 -29.07 -15.94 -12.68
N PHE A 685 -27.85 -15.40 -12.63
CA PHE A 685 -26.95 -15.32 -13.79
C PHE A 685 -26.61 -16.73 -14.31
N SER A 686 -26.25 -17.67 -13.42
CA SER A 686 -25.88 -19.03 -13.81
C SER A 686 -27.04 -19.75 -14.51
N VAL A 687 -28.26 -19.63 -14.00
CA VAL A 687 -29.46 -20.20 -14.64
C VAL A 687 -29.75 -19.52 -15.98
N ALA A 688 -29.64 -18.20 -16.05
CA ALA A 688 -29.83 -17.44 -17.29
C ALA A 688 -28.79 -17.81 -18.36
N PHE A 689 -27.53 -17.99 -17.94
CA PHE A 689 -26.42 -18.38 -18.82
C PHE A 689 -26.61 -19.80 -19.39
N LEU A 690 -27.05 -20.74 -18.58
CA LEU A 690 -27.39 -22.10 -19.02
C LEU A 690 -28.59 -22.12 -19.97
N ALA A 691 -29.49 -21.15 -19.86
CA ALA A 691 -30.68 -21.03 -20.70
C ALA A 691 -30.46 -20.24 -22.00
N ARG A 692 -29.30 -19.60 -22.20
CA ARG A 692 -29.05 -18.63 -23.32
C ARG A 692 -29.20 -19.24 -24.70
N ASP A 693 -28.91 -20.54 -24.85
CA ASP A 693 -28.93 -21.23 -26.16
C ASP A 693 -30.26 -21.95 -26.40
N LEU A 694 -31.25 -21.81 -25.50
CA LEU A 694 -32.57 -22.35 -25.70
C LEU A 694 -33.30 -21.57 -26.80
N PRO A 695 -34.00 -22.24 -27.76
CA PRO A 695 -34.75 -21.58 -28.81
C PRO A 695 -35.88 -20.74 -28.22
N ASP A 696 -35.73 -19.42 -28.25
CA ASP A 696 -36.71 -18.45 -27.77
C ASP A 696 -37.07 -17.48 -28.87
N VAL A 697 -38.33 -17.33 -29.16
CA VAL A 697 -38.87 -16.53 -30.27
C VAL A 697 -38.45 -15.06 -30.19
N PHE A 698 -38.21 -14.54 -28.99
CA PHE A 698 -37.87 -13.14 -28.73
C PHE A 698 -36.46 -12.93 -28.20
N ASN A 699 -35.59 -13.95 -28.21
CA ASN A 699 -34.23 -13.90 -27.60
C ASN A 699 -34.23 -13.39 -26.14
N GLU A 700 -35.30 -13.67 -25.38
CA GLU A 700 -35.48 -13.15 -24.02
C GLU A 700 -34.37 -13.62 -23.10
N THR A 701 -33.96 -14.88 -23.20
CA THR A 701 -32.90 -15.49 -22.38
C THR A 701 -31.55 -14.83 -22.61
N LYS A 702 -31.21 -14.44 -23.81
CA LYS A 702 -29.97 -13.69 -24.14
C LYS A 702 -29.95 -12.31 -23.49
N PHE A 703 -31.09 -11.57 -23.59
CA PHE A 703 -31.22 -10.25 -22.96
C PHE A 703 -31.20 -10.34 -21.44
N LEU A 704 -31.82 -11.35 -20.84
CA LEU A 704 -31.77 -11.60 -19.41
C LEU A 704 -30.35 -11.92 -18.94
N THR A 705 -29.62 -12.77 -19.67
CA THR A 705 -28.22 -13.11 -19.37
C THR A 705 -27.34 -11.87 -19.43
N PHE A 706 -27.47 -11.05 -20.46
CA PHE A 706 -26.71 -9.81 -20.60
C PHE A 706 -27.00 -8.82 -19.45
N SER A 707 -28.28 -8.66 -19.10
CA SER A 707 -28.71 -7.77 -18.02
C SER A 707 -28.18 -8.23 -16.67
N MET A 708 -28.16 -9.55 -16.41
CA MET A 708 -27.61 -10.11 -15.19
C MET A 708 -26.08 -10.05 -15.14
N LEU A 709 -25.40 -10.20 -16.29
CA LEU A 709 -23.96 -9.98 -16.39
C LEU A 709 -23.60 -8.54 -16.02
N LEU A 710 -24.31 -7.56 -16.58
CA LEU A 710 -24.12 -6.16 -16.25
C LEU A 710 -24.38 -5.88 -14.76
N PHE A 711 -25.46 -6.45 -14.21
CA PHE A 711 -25.76 -6.35 -12.78
C PHE A 711 -24.62 -6.89 -11.92
N CYS A 712 -24.15 -8.11 -12.17
CA CYS A 712 -23.07 -8.73 -11.42
C CYS A 712 -21.75 -7.94 -11.55
N SER A 713 -21.44 -7.39 -12.73
CA SER A 713 -20.22 -6.59 -12.93
C SER A 713 -20.24 -5.28 -12.13
N VAL A 714 -21.39 -4.59 -12.06
CA VAL A 714 -21.56 -3.38 -11.24
C VAL A 714 -21.32 -3.69 -9.77
N TRP A 715 -21.90 -4.77 -9.23
CA TRP A 715 -21.75 -5.13 -7.82
C TRP A 715 -20.39 -5.71 -7.47
N THR A 716 -19.70 -6.35 -8.41
CA THR A 716 -18.30 -6.77 -8.23
C THR A 716 -17.37 -5.56 -8.18
N ALA A 717 -17.59 -4.54 -9.02
CA ALA A 717 -16.84 -3.29 -8.99
C ALA A 717 -17.18 -2.42 -7.76
N PHE A 718 -18.40 -2.52 -7.24
CA PHE A 718 -18.84 -1.77 -6.04
C PHE A 718 -17.96 -2.06 -4.83
N LEU A 719 -17.61 -3.32 -4.54
CA LEU A 719 -16.87 -3.68 -3.33
C LEU A 719 -15.54 -2.95 -3.20
N PRO A 720 -14.59 -3.00 -4.17
CA PRO A 720 -13.33 -2.28 -4.04
C PRO A 720 -13.52 -0.75 -4.03
N LEU A 721 -14.50 -0.23 -4.78
CA LEU A 721 -14.80 1.21 -4.79
C LEU A 721 -15.36 1.67 -3.45
N TYR A 722 -16.24 0.91 -2.81
CA TYR A 722 -16.81 1.22 -1.51
C TYR A 722 -15.74 1.30 -0.41
N TYR A 723 -14.75 0.38 -0.42
CA TYR A 723 -13.65 0.39 0.55
C TYR A 723 -12.61 1.49 0.30
N SER A 724 -12.42 1.89 -0.96
CA SER A 724 -11.46 2.94 -1.31
C SER A 724 -12.04 4.35 -1.15
N ALA A 725 -13.35 4.51 -1.30
CA ALA A 725 -14.03 5.79 -1.16
C ALA A 725 -14.09 6.24 0.29
N ARG A 726 -14.01 7.55 0.53
CA ARG A 726 -14.09 8.17 1.85
C ARG A 726 -15.05 9.34 1.84
N GLY A 727 -15.73 9.56 2.98
CA GLY A 727 -16.60 10.69 3.14
C GLY A 727 -17.83 10.65 2.23
N LYS A 728 -18.18 11.77 1.58
CA LYS A 728 -19.35 11.85 0.69
C LYS A 728 -19.27 10.93 -0.53
N SER A 729 -18.06 10.59 -0.98
CA SER A 729 -17.86 9.75 -2.16
C SER A 729 -18.38 8.32 -1.96
N THR A 730 -18.37 7.81 -0.73
CA THR A 730 -18.91 6.48 -0.40
C THR A 730 -20.41 6.39 -0.72
N VAL A 731 -21.17 7.39 -0.28
CA VAL A 731 -22.62 7.48 -0.54
C VAL A 731 -22.89 7.65 -2.05
N ALA A 732 -22.09 8.44 -2.75
CA ALA A 732 -22.21 8.61 -4.19
C ALA A 732 -22.00 7.31 -4.96
N VAL A 733 -21.03 6.47 -4.55
CA VAL A 733 -20.77 5.14 -5.14
C VAL A 733 -21.95 4.19 -4.90
N GLU A 734 -22.56 4.21 -3.70
CA GLU A 734 -23.77 3.43 -3.41
C GLU A 734 -24.90 3.79 -4.35
N ILE A 735 -25.24 5.09 -4.44
CA ILE A 735 -26.33 5.59 -5.31
C ILE A 735 -26.06 5.25 -6.77
N PHE A 736 -24.84 5.49 -7.25
CA PHE A 736 -24.45 5.18 -8.63
C PHE A 736 -24.64 3.69 -8.96
N SER A 737 -24.23 2.80 -8.07
CA SER A 737 -24.37 1.35 -8.25
C SER A 737 -25.83 0.91 -8.29
N ILE A 738 -26.68 1.49 -7.43
CA ILE A 738 -28.13 1.26 -7.45
C ILE A 738 -28.74 1.70 -8.79
N LEU A 739 -28.44 2.92 -9.21
CA LEU A 739 -29.00 3.47 -10.46
C LEU A 739 -28.50 2.74 -11.71
N ALA A 740 -27.21 2.42 -11.78
CA ALA A 740 -26.60 1.68 -12.89
C ALA A 740 -27.21 0.26 -13.00
N SER A 741 -27.37 -0.44 -11.88
CA SER A 741 -28.01 -1.76 -11.83
C SER A 741 -29.47 -1.70 -12.28
N THR A 742 -30.21 -0.71 -11.80
CA THR A 742 -31.63 -0.49 -12.17
C THR A 742 -31.76 -0.17 -13.66
N ALA A 743 -30.91 0.71 -14.19
CA ALA A 743 -30.89 1.06 -15.61
C ALA A 743 -30.52 -0.14 -16.48
N GLY A 744 -29.55 -0.95 -16.06
CA GLY A 744 -29.14 -2.17 -16.77
C GLY A 744 -30.25 -3.21 -16.86
N LEU A 745 -30.96 -3.47 -15.75
CA LEU A 745 -32.09 -4.39 -15.74
C LEU A 745 -33.28 -3.84 -16.54
N LEU A 746 -33.64 -2.57 -16.35
CA LEU A 746 -34.75 -1.93 -17.10
C LEU A 746 -34.45 -1.90 -18.59
N GLY A 747 -33.27 -1.45 -18.98
CA GLY A 747 -32.85 -1.31 -20.36
C GLY A 747 -32.74 -2.65 -21.07
N GLY A 748 -31.97 -3.57 -20.53
CA GLY A 748 -31.72 -4.86 -21.18
C GLY A 748 -32.94 -5.74 -21.28
N ILE A 749 -33.86 -5.73 -20.29
CA ILE A 749 -35.03 -6.60 -20.28
C ILE A 749 -36.21 -5.99 -21.03
N PHE A 750 -36.47 -4.68 -20.89
CA PHE A 750 -37.74 -4.07 -21.34
C PHE A 750 -37.63 -3.22 -22.60
N ILE A 751 -36.47 -2.58 -22.91
CA ILE A 751 -36.32 -1.77 -24.12
C ILE A 751 -36.59 -2.59 -25.40
N PRO A 752 -36.04 -3.82 -25.57
CA PRO A 752 -36.29 -4.61 -26.77
C PRO A 752 -37.80 -4.94 -26.94
N LYS A 753 -38.48 -5.16 -25.81
CA LYS A 753 -39.92 -5.48 -25.80
C LYS A 753 -40.80 -4.26 -26.14
N CYS A 754 -40.49 -3.13 -25.55
CA CYS A 754 -41.14 -1.86 -25.87
C CYS A 754 -40.95 -1.49 -27.36
N TYR A 755 -39.76 -1.75 -27.91
CA TYR A 755 -39.48 -1.56 -29.33
C TYR A 755 -40.42 -2.40 -30.23
N ILE A 756 -40.61 -3.68 -29.86
CA ILE A 756 -41.54 -4.56 -30.62
C ILE A 756 -42.98 -4.10 -30.44
N ILE A 757 -43.40 -3.74 -29.23
CA ILE A 757 -44.79 -3.35 -28.95
C ILE A 757 -45.17 -2.03 -29.64
N LEU A 758 -44.27 -1.02 -29.63
CA LEU A 758 -44.56 0.34 -30.06
C LEU A 758 -44.17 0.61 -31.53
N LEU A 759 -43.00 0.07 -31.97
CA LEU A 759 -42.41 0.43 -33.26
C LEU A 759 -42.52 -0.67 -34.32
N LYS A 760 -42.73 -1.94 -33.92
CA LYS A 760 -42.94 -3.06 -34.86
C LYS A 760 -44.13 -3.94 -34.47
N PRO A 761 -45.36 -3.41 -34.47
CA PRO A 761 -46.55 -4.16 -34.05
C PRO A 761 -46.83 -5.36 -34.95
N GLU A 762 -46.35 -5.36 -36.19
CA GLU A 762 -46.43 -6.50 -37.13
C GLU A 762 -45.80 -7.77 -36.59
N LYS A 763 -44.70 -7.66 -35.82
CA LYS A 763 -44.02 -8.77 -35.15
C LYS A 763 -44.73 -9.23 -33.85
N ASN A 764 -45.76 -8.50 -33.42
CA ASN A 764 -46.51 -8.78 -32.19
C ASN A 764 -47.88 -9.42 -32.52
N THR A 765 -47.93 -10.26 -33.57
CA THR A 765 -49.16 -10.98 -34.02
C THR A 765 -49.02 -12.49 -33.79
N PRO A 766 -50.15 -13.21 -33.51
CA PRO A 766 -50.11 -14.66 -33.31
C PRO A 766 -49.63 -15.44 -34.55
N SER A 767 -49.85 -14.89 -35.78
CA SER A 767 -49.39 -15.47 -37.04
C SER A 767 -47.87 -15.47 -37.19
N TRP A 768 -47.19 -14.40 -36.79
CA TRP A 768 -45.72 -14.29 -36.81
C TRP A 768 -45.04 -15.26 -35.84
N LEU A 769 -45.65 -15.49 -34.67
CA LEU A 769 -45.17 -16.46 -33.67
C LEU A 769 -45.21 -17.92 -34.18
N LYS A 770 -46.18 -18.26 -35.03
CA LYS A 770 -46.27 -19.61 -35.62
C LYS A 770 -45.26 -19.84 -36.75
N GLN A 771 -44.87 -18.80 -37.49
CA GLN A 771 -43.84 -18.89 -38.54
C GLN A 771 -42.41 -19.02 -38.02
N GLY A 772 -42.10 -18.55 -36.80
CA GLY A 772 -40.78 -18.65 -36.19
C GLY A 772 -40.38 -20.04 -35.72
N HIS A 773 -41.24 -21.03 -35.80
CA HIS A 773 -40.94 -22.44 -35.46
C HIS A 773 -40.38 -23.27 -36.64
N HIS A 774 -40.12 -22.63 -37.80
CA HIS A 774 -39.61 -23.32 -39.00
C HIS A 774 -38.26 -22.77 -39.49
N ILE A 775 -37.46 -22.14 -38.62
CA ILE A 775 -36.05 -21.79 -38.93
C ILE A 775 -35.12 -22.39 -37.88
#